data_04ed4274c7d3789bad038930bf29c1a7
#
_entry.id   04ed4274c7d3789bad038930bf29c1a7
#
_cell.length_a   1.000
_cell.length_b   1.000
_cell.length_c   1.000
_cell.angle_alpha   90.00
_cell.angle_beta   90.00
_cell.angle_gamma   90.00
#
_symmetry.space_group_name_H-M   'P 1'
#
loop_
_entity.id
_entity.type
_entity.pdbx_description
1 polymer ?
#
loop_
_entity_poly.entity_id
_entity_poly.type
_entity_poly.pdbx_seq_one_letter_code
_entity_poly.pdbx_strand_id
1 'polypeptide(L)'
;MLQRARSSAWLFFCVVALCLLAALPAVAQVSPQVDSNSGTTMQAPQQQGNSSNSVQVPALPVFQAFQHGVPWRNPTQGPVAFAAPAGAHLSYFGGPIISNVQVIQVLYGSGSYNAQVAGTTSPTMGNFFADFTGSGSGLVSLLTQYNTNISGGTNQVFGFGSFGGLFQIVPSAANNGSTIDDTQIQSELLAQITAGHLPAPTNDAAGNPNTLYMIYFPPGKTITQGGSSSCVGGGFCAYHGTTSSTLNTKHVLYGVLPDMQAGSGCSTGCGASTTFGNYTSVTSHELVEALTDADVGIATTFAAPLAWYDMTNGEIGDICNAQQGSYVANGTTYTVQLEFSNSANNCVLPPAASSPNFTLSASPSSLSVTQGSSGNSTITVNPTGGFTGSVSLSASGLPAGVTASFGTNPATSTSVVTFTASSTATTGTSSVTITGTSGTLSHTTTISLTVSAPAAPNFTLSSSPASLTVKQGTNGSSTITVTPSNGFTGSVTLSNSALPSGVTASFGTNPTTSTSVVTFTASSTATTGTSTITITGTSGTLSHTTTISLTISSASATQLIGNPGFENGTATAPWSLTAGVINNSTAEPPHSGAWDAWEDGYGTTHTDTATQTVTIPSTATSANLTFWLHIDTAETTTTTAFDTLRVQVLNTSGTVLATLGTFSNLNHAAGYQQHSFSVLSFKG
;
A
#
# COMPACT_ATOMS: atom_id res chain seq x y z
N MET A 1 16.71 -45.95 -27.42
CA MET A 1 18.06 -45.47 -27.00
C MET A 1 18.10 -43.97 -27.14
N LEU A 2 18.09 -43.29 -26.05
CA LEU A 2 19.04 -42.24 -25.64
C LEU A 2 19.23 -41.09 -26.66
N GLN A 3 19.17 -39.78 -26.39
CA GLN A 3 19.34 -39.04 -25.13
C GLN A 3 18.88 -37.57 -25.34
N ARG A 4 18.35 -37.03 -24.27
CA ARG A 4 18.09 -35.64 -23.90
C ARG A 4 19.02 -34.56 -24.46
N ALA A 5 18.44 -33.41 -24.78
CA ALA A 5 19.02 -32.13 -24.43
C ALA A 5 17.92 -31.12 -24.05
N ARG A 6 17.98 -30.59 -22.82
CA ARG A 6 17.17 -29.49 -22.29
C ARG A 6 17.78 -28.19 -22.76
N SER A 7 16.94 -27.25 -23.17
CA SER A 7 17.30 -25.82 -23.14
C SER A 7 16.20 -25.03 -22.47
N SER A 8 16.56 -24.44 -21.34
CA SER A 8 15.73 -23.54 -20.55
C SER A 8 15.66 -22.18 -21.24
N ALA A 9 14.47 -21.74 -21.59
CA ALA A 9 14.22 -20.35 -21.98
C ALA A 9 13.70 -19.59 -20.76
N TRP A 10 14.44 -18.56 -20.33
CA TRP A 10 14.02 -17.57 -19.34
C TRP A 10 13.14 -16.51 -20.01
N LEU A 11 11.90 -16.42 -19.57
CA LEU A 11 11.02 -15.31 -19.91
C LEU A 11 11.27 -14.17 -18.93
N PHE A 12 11.80 -13.05 -19.42
CA PHE A 12 11.81 -11.77 -18.72
C PHE A 12 10.43 -11.10 -18.89
N PHE A 13 9.67 -10.98 -17.80
CA PHE A 13 8.52 -10.09 -17.74
C PHE A 13 9.01 -8.67 -17.42
N CYS A 14 8.95 -7.78 -18.40
CA CYS A 14 9.04 -6.34 -18.19
C CYS A 14 7.65 -5.82 -17.77
N VAL A 15 7.48 -5.49 -16.48
CA VAL A 15 6.33 -4.75 -15.99
C VAL A 15 6.61 -3.27 -16.20
N VAL A 16 5.92 -2.65 -17.15
CA VAL A 16 5.92 -1.19 -17.32
C VAL A 16 4.85 -0.63 -16.36
N ALA A 17 5.30 -0.03 -15.26
CA ALA A 17 4.43 0.76 -14.39
C ALA A 17 4.19 2.13 -15.02
N LEU A 18 2.95 2.36 -15.46
CA LEU A 18 2.48 3.66 -15.93
C LEU A 18 2.10 4.51 -14.71
N CYS A 19 2.95 5.46 -14.32
CA CYS A 19 2.61 6.50 -13.34
C CYS A 19 1.69 7.53 -14.00
N LEU A 20 0.40 7.52 -13.63
CA LEU A 20 -0.49 8.66 -13.85
C LEU A 20 -0.18 9.71 -12.77
N LEU A 21 0.40 10.82 -13.15
CA LEU A 21 0.41 12.02 -12.32
C LEU A 21 -0.97 12.68 -12.37
N ALA A 22 -1.73 12.55 -11.28
CA ALA A 22 -2.86 13.42 -11.02
C ALA A 22 -2.34 14.70 -10.33
N ALA A 23 -2.54 15.84 -10.95
CA ALA A 23 -2.23 17.13 -10.39
C ALA A 23 -3.23 17.46 -9.27
N LEU A 24 -2.74 17.57 -8.02
CA LEU A 24 -3.45 18.17 -6.91
C LEU A 24 -3.11 19.66 -6.84
N PRO A 25 -4.06 20.53 -6.47
CA PRO A 25 -3.80 21.95 -6.34
C PRO A 25 -2.88 22.25 -5.15
N ALA A 26 -1.91 23.11 -5.38
CA ALA A 26 -0.96 23.58 -4.38
C ALA A 26 -1.69 24.36 -3.27
N VAL A 27 -1.63 23.85 -2.05
CA VAL A 27 -1.90 24.64 -0.84
C VAL A 27 -0.61 25.37 -0.50
N ALA A 28 -0.68 26.71 -0.47
CA ALA A 28 0.43 27.55 -0.12
C ALA A 28 0.89 27.28 1.32
N GLN A 29 2.09 26.70 1.49
CA GLN A 29 2.79 26.74 2.76
C GLN A 29 3.38 28.13 2.95
N VAL A 30 2.90 28.79 4.00
CA VAL A 30 3.54 30.00 4.52
C VAL A 30 4.78 29.56 5.29
N SER A 31 5.93 29.74 4.70
CA SER A 31 7.22 29.62 5.41
C SER A 31 7.42 30.87 6.25
N PRO A 32 7.81 30.76 7.51
CA PRO A 32 8.26 31.95 8.27
C PRO A 32 9.60 32.41 7.68
N GLN A 33 9.64 33.66 7.29
CA GLN A 33 10.89 34.35 6.96
C GLN A 33 11.79 34.35 8.19
N VAL A 34 12.97 33.79 8.05
CA VAL A 34 14.07 33.99 8.99
C VAL A 34 14.77 35.27 8.58
N ASP A 35 14.65 36.28 9.45
CA ASP A 35 15.39 37.53 9.34
C ASP A 35 16.88 37.26 9.52
N SER A 36 17.65 37.46 8.50
CA SER A 36 19.11 37.35 8.52
C SER A 36 19.71 38.65 9.05
N ASN A 37 19.87 38.79 10.35
CA ASN A 37 20.94 39.65 10.86
C ASN A 37 21.21 39.37 12.35
N SER A 38 22.14 38.52 12.65
CA SER A 38 23.19 38.66 13.66
C SER A 38 23.92 37.32 13.79
N GLY A 39 25.12 37.27 13.26
CA GLY A 39 26.00 36.14 13.43
C GLY A 39 26.42 35.94 14.86
N THR A 40 26.05 34.80 15.42
CA THR A 40 26.81 34.12 16.48
C THR A 40 26.59 32.64 16.30
N THR A 41 27.54 32.01 15.68
CA THR A 41 27.72 30.57 15.66
C THR A 41 27.89 30.05 17.06
N MET A 42 26.92 29.32 17.58
CA MET A 42 27.15 28.47 18.74
C MET A 42 27.86 27.19 18.25
N GLN A 43 29.16 27.23 18.42
CA GLN A 43 30.06 26.09 18.27
C GLN A 43 29.88 25.16 19.47
N ALA A 44 29.72 23.86 19.20
CA ALA A 44 29.74 22.83 20.24
C ALA A 44 31.02 22.98 21.10
N PRO A 45 30.95 22.80 22.43
CA PRO A 45 32.13 22.91 23.25
C PRO A 45 33.11 21.78 22.94
N GLN A 46 34.22 22.14 22.30
CA GLN A 46 35.41 21.29 22.30
C GLN A 46 36.03 21.28 23.70
N GLN A 47 36.35 20.09 24.16
CA GLN A 47 37.20 19.91 25.37
C GLN A 47 38.49 20.70 25.22
N GLN A 48 38.64 21.72 26.03
CA GLN A 48 39.96 22.22 26.39
C GLN A 48 40.23 21.90 27.83
N GLY A 49 41.32 21.21 28.03
CA GLY A 49 41.79 20.78 29.32
C GLY A 49 42.30 21.92 30.19
N ASN A 50 42.22 21.63 31.48
CA ASN A 50 42.96 22.18 32.59
C ASN A 50 42.74 23.64 33.01
N SER A 51 41.82 23.81 33.95
CA SER A 51 42.22 24.42 35.24
C SER A 51 41.19 24.01 36.31
N SER A 52 41.71 23.47 37.39
CA SER A 52 41.03 23.02 38.58
C SER A 52 40.21 24.16 39.23
N ASN A 53 38.90 24.14 38.96
CA ASN A 53 37.89 24.58 39.89
C ASN A 53 36.73 23.55 39.77
N SER A 54 36.91 22.44 40.47
CA SER A 54 35.83 21.52 40.75
C SER A 54 34.81 22.28 41.62
N VAL A 55 33.69 22.69 41.02
CA VAL A 55 32.48 22.81 41.82
C VAL A 55 32.20 21.38 42.27
N GLN A 56 32.57 21.08 43.51
CA GLN A 56 32.11 19.86 44.18
C GLN A 56 30.59 19.98 44.25
N VAL A 57 29.93 19.30 43.33
CA VAL A 57 28.56 18.86 43.57
C VAL A 57 28.66 18.02 44.84
N PRO A 58 27.93 18.34 45.91
CA PRO A 58 27.94 17.52 47.11
C PRO A 58 27.68 16.09 46.70
N ALA A 59 28.55 15.15 47.10
CA ALA A 59 28.25 13.74 46.93
C ALA A 59 26.98 13.48 47.75
N LEU A 60 25.85 13.31 47.07
CA LEU A 60 24.62 12.89 47.69
C LEU A 60 24.88 11.52 48.35
N PRO A 61 24.32 11.24 49.51
CA PRO A 61 24.48 9.94 50.15
C PRO A 61 23.94 8.88 49.18
N VAL A 62 24.67 7.80 49.02
CA VAL A 62 24.57 6.76 48.00
C VAL A 62 23.22 5.99 47.96
N PHE A 63 22.30 6.34 48.81
CA PHE A 63 20.92 5.80 48.86
C PHE A 63 19.91 6.94 49.03
N GLN A 64 18.91 7.01 48.12
CA GLN A 64 17.73 7.89 48.18
C GLN A 64 17.87 9.32 47.59
N ALA A 65 18.78 9.57 46.68
CA ALA A 65 18.91 10.90 46.08
C ALA A 65 17.70 11.37 45.27
N PHE A 66 16.91 10.44 44.76
CA PHE A 66 15.82 10.73 43.83
C PHE A 66 14.45 10.26 44.32
N GLN A 67 14.35 9.44 45.32
CA GLN A 67 13.11 8.96 45.87
C GLN A 67 12.57 9.96 46.90
N HIS A 68 11.55 10.71 46.50
CA HIS A 68 10.82 11.60 47.40
C HIS A 68 9.45 10.98 47.69
N GLY A 69 8.94 11.18 48.86
CA GLY A 69 7.59 10.82 49.23
C GLY A 69 6.73 12.06 49.44
N VAL A 70 5.41 11.92 49.46
CA VAL A 70 4.53 13.03 49.83
C VAL A 70 4.94 13.56 51.23
N PRO A 71 5.50 14.79 51.34
CA PRO A 71 5.93 15.33 52.62
C PRO A 71 4.74 15.54 53.58
N TRP A 72 4.95 15.21 54.84
CA TRP A 72 4.01 15.55 55.89
C TRP A 72 3.97 17.07 56.09
N ARG A 73 2.77 17.68 56.06
CA ARG A 73 2.61 19.13 56.25
C ARG A 73 1.97 19.44 57.60
N ASN A 74 2.51 20.46 58.29
CA ASN A 74 1.88 20.98 59.48
C ASN A 74 0.49 21.57 59.09
N PRO A 75 -0.62 21.08 59.70
CA PRO A 75 -1.97 21.56 59.42
C PRO A 75 -2.21 23.03 59.73
N THR A 76 -1.31 23.67 60.47
CA THR A 76 -1.38 25.13 60.71
C THR A 76 -0.79 25.98 59.58
N GLN A 77 -0.15 25.36 58.58
CA GLN A 77 0.26 26.08 57.39
C GLN A 77 -0.96 26.28 56.48
N GLY A 78 -1.18 27.51 56.03
CA GLY A 78 -2.34 27.88 55.20
C GLY A 78 -2.43 27.13 53.90
N PRO A 79 -3.51 27.34 53.13
CA PRO A 79 -3.71 26.65 51.85
C PRO A 79 -2.54 26.89 50.90
N VAL A 80 -2.20 25.84 50.11
CA VAL A 80 -1.16 25.88 49.10
C VAL A 80 -1.66 26.67 47.89
N ALA A 81 -0.83 27.51 47.32
CA ALA A 81 -1.14 28.17 46.06
C ALA A 81 -1.16 27.12 44.92
N PHE A 82 -2.19 27.18 44.06
CA PHE A 82 -2.29 26.31 42.89
C PHE A 82 -1.36 26.77 41.76
N ALA A 83 -0.08 26.92 42.05
CA ALA A 83 0.90 27.28 41.02
C ALA A 83 2.16 26.42 41.21
N ALA A 84 2.65 25.92 40.10
CA ALA A 84 3.95 25.24 40.11
C ALA A 84 5.08 26.21 40.44
N PRO A 85 6.20 25.73 41.01
CA PRO A 85 7.42 26.52 41.17
C PRO A 85 7.88 27.15 39.86
N ALA A 86 8.36 28.38 39.89
CA ALA A 86 8.85 29.05 38.71
C ALA A 86 10.02 28.29 38.08
N GLY A 87 9.90 27.96 36.79
CA GLY A 87 10.92 27.23 36.06
C GLY A 87 10.86 25.70 36.21
N ALA A 88 9.85 25.15 36.89
CA ALA A 88 9.65 23.71 36.97
C ALA A 88 9.48 23.10 35.57
N HIS A 89 10.16 22.00 35.30
CA HIS A 89 10.10 21.31 34.00
C HIS A 89 10.65 19.89 34.13
N LEU A 90 9.82 18.91 33.88
CA LEU A 90 10.28 17.52 33.83
C LEU A 90 11.09 17.26 32.55
N SER A 91 12.32 16.79 32.77
CA SER A 91 13.24 16.36 31.71
C SER A 91 13.35 14.84 31.71
N TYR A 92 13.52 14.26 30.51
CA TYR A 92 13.70 12.81 30.40
C TYR A 92 15.17 12.41 30.48
N PHE A 93 15.48 11.46 31.34
CA PHE A 93 16.84 10.99 31.62
C PHE A 93 17.16 9.59 31.09
N GLY A 94 16.24 8.95 30.37
CA GLY A 94 16.51 7.70 29.67
C GLY A 94 15.91 6.44 30.28
N GLY A 95 15.30 6.53 31.47
CA GLY A 95 14.69 5.42 32.18
C GLY A 95 13.33 4.98 31.65
N PRO A 96 12.82 3.83 32.16
CA PRO A 96 11.52 3.31 31.74
C PRO A 96 10.38 4.02 32.45
N ILE A 97 9.20 4.00 31.76
CA ILE A 97 7.88 4.36 32.30
C ILE A 97 7.02 3.11 32.44
N ILE A 98 5.89 3.19 33.16
CA ILE A 98 4.91 2.11 33.18
C ILE A 98 3.85 2.38 32.11
N SER A 99 3.91 1.68 30.98
CA SER A 99 3.03 1.92 29.82
C SER A 99 1.56 1.61 30.12
N ASN A 100 1.28 0.42 30.67
CA ASN A 100 -0.08 -0.07 30.96
C ASN A 100 -0.08 -0.68 32.36
N VAL A 101 -0.33 0.12 33.36
CA VAL A 101 -0.19 -0.32 34.74
C VAL A 101 -1.22 -1.37 35.13
N GLN A 102 -0.76 -2.43 35.79
CA GLN A 102 -1.60 -3.33 36.57
C GLN A 102 -1.40 -3.02 38.05
N VAL A 103 -2.38 -2.40 38.70
CA VAL A 103 -2.29 -2.05 40.11
C VAL A 103 -2.74 -3.21 40.99
N ILE A 104 -1.89 -3.71 41.84
CA ILE A 104 -2.20 -4.70 42.87
C ILE A 104 -2.30 -3.97 44.21
N GLN A 105 -3.48 -3.98 44.80
CA GLN A 105 -3.68 -3.41 46.16
C GLN A 105 -3.31 -4.45 47.19
N VAL A 106 -2.42 -4.09 48.13
CA VAL A 106 -1.95 -5.00 49.18
C VAL A 106 -2.28 -4.43 50.55
N LEU A 107 -2.97 -5.21 51.41
CA LEU A 107 -3.13 -4.93 52.83
C LEU A 107 -2.01 -5.64 53.60
N TYR A 108 -1.20 -4.87 54.33
CA TYR A 108 -0.02 -5.39 55.04
C TYR A 108 -0.38 -5.89 56.46
N GLY A 109 -0.64 -7.15 56.57
CA GLY A 109 -1.02 -7.77 57.83
C GLY A 109 -2.50 -7.59 58.20
N SER A 110 -2.86 -8.01 59.38
CA SER A 110 -4.23 -7.84 59.93
C SER A 110 -4.34 -6.50 60.67
N GLY A 111 -5.52 -5.87 60.63
CA GLY A 111 -5.81 -4.63 61.33
C GLY A 111 -7.13 -4.01 60.97
N SER A 112 -7.49 -2.90 61.60
CA SER A 112 -8.74 -2.17 61.36
C SER A 112 -8.55 -1.13 60.25
N TYR A 113 -8.43 -1.59 59.03
CA TYR A 113 -8.29 -0.69 57.87
C TYR A 113 -9.54 0.19 57.67
N ASN A 114 -9.38 1.34 57.08
CA ASN A 114 -10.50 2.11 56.57
C ASN A 114 -11.36 1.24 55.65
N ALA A 115 -12.69 1.29 55.80
CA ALA A 115 -13.61 0.39 55.14
C ALA A 115 -13.55 0.44 53.58
N GLN A 116 -13.23 1.61 53.04
CA GLN A 116 -13.04 1.82 51.58
C GLN A 116 -11.69 1.29 51.10
N VAL A 117 -10.64 1.38 51.92
CA VAL A 117 -9.34 0.75 51.66
C VAL A 117 -9.43 -0.77 51.79
N ALA A 118 -10.17 -1.28 52.78
CA ALA A 118 -10.46 -2.71 52.93
C ALA A 118 -11.39 -3.30 51.88
N GLY A 119 -11.93 -2.50 50.99
CA GLY A 119 -12.85 -2.97 49.93
C GLY A 119 -14.26 -3.33 50.38
N THR A 120 -14.64 -2.95 51.63
CA THR A 120 -15.94 -3.32 52.23
C THR A 120 -17.03 -2.24 52.09
N THR A 121 -16.66 -1.03 51.66
CA THR A 121 -17.59 0.09 51.45
C THR A 121 -17.24 0.84 50.19
N SER A 122 -18.23 1.00 49.32
CA SER A 122 -18.06 1.75 48.02
C SER A 122 -18.14 3.27 48.25
N PRO A 123 -17.41 4.08 47.52
CA PRO A 123 -16.39 3.66 46.55
C PRO A 123 -15.18 3.04 47.29
N THR A 124 -14.68 1.95 46.75
CA THR A 124 -13.48 1.28 47.27
C THR A 124 -12.20 1.85 46.68
N MET A 125 -11.04 1.55 47.28
CA MET A 125 -9.75 1.87 46.64
C MET A 125 -9.58 1.12 45.30
N GLY A 126 -10.10 -0.10 45.20
CA GLY A 126 -10.16 -0.81 43.91
C GLY A 126 -10.98 -0.09 42.84
N ASN A 127 -12.14 0.53 43.23
CA ASN A 127 -12.89 1.38 42.30
C ASN A 127 -12.03 2.58 41.86
N PHE A 128 -11.36 3.24 42.82
CA PHE A 128 -10.45 4.36 42.50
C PHE A 128 -9.40 3.95 41.48
N PHE A 129 -8.70 2.85 41.67
CA PHE A 129 -7.69 2.39 40.72
C PHE A 129 -8.28 2.09 39.33
N ALA A 130 -9.41 1.39 39.28
CA ALA A 130 -10.08 1.09 38.03
C ALA A 130 -10.55 2.35 37.28
N ASP A 131 -11.06 3.35 38.02
CA ASP A 131 -11.55 4.61 37.48
C ASP A 131 -10.43 5.57 37.09
N PHE A 132 -9.33 5.56 37.86
CA PHE A 132 -8.24 6.52 37.67
C PHE A 132 -7.22 6.06 36.62
N THR A 133 -7.02 4.75 36.44
CA THR A 133 -6.08 4.21 35.45
C THR A 133 -6.75 3.56 34.25
N GLY A 134 -8.00 3.12 34.39
CA GLY A 134 -8.72 2.30 33.42
C GLY A 134 -9.18 3.06 32.17
N SER A 135 -9.85 2.33 31.29
CA SER A 135 -10.34 2.87 30.04
C SER A 135 -11.33 4.02 30.27
N GLY A 136 -11.12 5.14 29.62
CA GLY A 136 -11.88 6.37 29.80
C GLY A 136 -11.27 7.35 30.79
N SER A 137 -10.25 6.95 31.55
CA SER A 137 -9.53 7.85 32.44
C SER A 137 -8.87 9.01 31.69
N GLY A 138 -9.02 10.22 32.24
CA GLY A 138 -8.30 11.39 31.74
C GLY A 138 -6.80 11.38 32.07
N LEU A 139 -6.35 10.53 32.99
CA LEU A 139 -4.95 10.43 33.39
C LEU A 139 -4.04 10.14 32.19
N VAL A 140 -4.42 9.19 31.32
CA VAL A 140 -3.64 8.86 30.11
C VAL A 140 -3.46 10.08 29.23
N SER A 141 -4.51 10.90 29.05
CA SER A 141 -4.43 12.14 28.27
C SER A 141 -3.42 13.14 28.85
N LEU A 142 -3.36 13.25 30.17
CA LEU A 142 -2.35 14.07 30.84
C LEU A 142 -0.94 13.53 30.61
N LEU A 143 -0.75 12.21 30.72
CA LEU A 143 0.56 11.56 30.69
C LEU A 143 1.15 11.41 29.27
N THR A 144 0.38 11.54 28.20
CA THR A 144 0.89 11.36 26.83
C THR A 144 2.05 12.28 26.47
N GLN A 145 2.19 13.42 27.12
CA GLN A 145 3.33 14.34 26.95
C GLN A 145 4.64 13.77 27.49
N TYR A 146 4.58 12.73 28.33
CA TYR A 146 5.70 12.06 28.97
C TYR A 146 5.99 10.68 28.36
N ASN A 147 5.47 10.41 27.16
CA ASN A 147 5.84 9.22 26.39
C ASN A 147 7.34 9.20 26.10
N THR A 148 7.92 7.99 26.07
CA THR A 148 9.35 7.81 25.82
C THR A 148 9.65 7.29 24.41
N ASN A 149 8.68 7.34 23.48
CA ASN A 149 8.87 7.07 22.06
C ASN A 149 9.53 8.25 21.32
N ILE A 150 10.60 8.76 21.91
CA ILE A 150 11.44 9.87 21.45
C ILE A 150 12.86 9.38 21.19
N SER A 151 13.68 10.17 20.51
CA SER A 151 15.06 9.80 20.22
C SER A 151 15.85 9.56 21.52
N GLY A 152 16.45 8.36 21.65
CA GLY A 152 17.19 7.95 22.86
C GLY A 152 16.29 7.45 24.00
N GLY A 153 14.97 7.34 23.79
CA GLY A 153 14.03 6.85 24.80
C GLY A 153 13.81 5.33 24.74
N THR A 154 13.05 4.83 25.72
CA THR A 154 12.69 3.41 25.86
C THR A 154 11.57 2.95 24.93
N ASN A 155 11.06 3.84 24.07
CA ASN A 155 9.99 3.59 23.10
C ASN A 155 8.66 3.13 23.74
N GLN A 156 8.32 3.67 24.91
CA GLN A 156 7.09 3.37 25.62
C GLN A 156 6.06 4.50 25.45
N VAL A 157 4.78 4.14 25.46
CA VAL A 157 3.65 5.05 25.35
C VAL A 157 2.65 4.73 26.46
N PHE A 158 2.11 5.75 27.12
CA PHE A 158 1.08 5.57 28.13
C PHE A 158 -0.22 5.08 27.49
N GLY A 159 -0.77 4.02 28.06
CA GLY A 159 -2.07 3.45 27.76
C GLY A 159 -2.87 3.23 29.03
N PHE A 160 -4.08 2.71 28.87
CA PHE A 160 -4.94 2.44 30.01
C PHE A 160 -4.38 1.30 30.87
N GLY A 161 -4.51 1.46 32.20
CA GLY A 161 -4.16 0.45 33.17
C GLY A 161 -5.34 -0.40 33.60
N SER A 162 -5.13 -1.21 34.63
CA SER A 162 -6.14 -2.09 35.20
C SER A 162 -5.94 -2.28 36.70
N PHE A 163 -7.01 -2.54 37.40
CA PHE A 163 -6.96 -3.01 38.78
C PHE A 163 -6.86 -4.53 38.81
N GLY A 164 -5.73 -5.05 39.32
CA GLY A 164 -5.43 -6.49 39.34
C GLY A 164 -5.96 -7.23 40.58
N GLY A 165 -6.54 -6.49 41.54
CA GLY A 165 -7.18 -7.10 42.70
C GLY A 165 -6.67 -6.57 44.05
N LEU A 166 -7.43 -6.90 45.10
CA LEU A 166 -7.11 -6.63 46.53
C LEU A 166 -6.62 -7.93 47.18
N PHE A 167 -5.44 -7.86 47.78
CA PHE A 167 -4.81 -8.98 48.51
C PHE A 167 -4.44 -8.58 49.92
N GLN A 168 -4.61 -9.46 50.87
CA GLN A 168 -4.12 -9.28 52.22
C GLN A 168 -3.01 -10.27 52.50
N ILE A 169 -1.84 -9.79 52.85
CA ILE A 169 -0.67 -10.64 53.20
C ILE A 169 -0.60 -10.88 54.72
N VAL A 170 0.06 -11.93 55.08
CA VAL A 170 0.47 -12.20 56.47
C VAL A 170 1.98 -12.05 56.55
N PRO A 171 2.46 -10.87 56.98
CA PRO A 171 3.91 -10.64 57.02
C PRO A 171 4.60 -11.54 58.04
N SER A 172 5.85 -11.89 57.81
CA SER A 172 6.69 -12.60 58.78
C SER A 172 6.81 -11.80 60.05
N ALA A 173 7.03 -12.47 61.18
CA ALA A 173 7.19 -11.79 62.49
C ALA A 173 8.33 -10.79 62.50
N ALA A 174 9.40 -11.05 61.75
CA ALA A 174 10.56 -10.15 61.62
C ALA A 174 10.23 -8.84 60.89
N ASN A 175 9.21 -8.87 59.98
CA ASN A 175 8.82 -7.75 59.14
C ASN A 175 7.47 -7.15 59.57
N ASN A 176 6.96 -7.47 60.75
CA ASN A 176 5.62 -7.02 61.21
C ASN A 176 5.68 -6.29 62.56
N GLY A 177 6.79 -5.61 62.88
CA GLY A 177 6.93 -4.79 64.07
C GLY A 177 5.99 -3.57 64.12
N SER A 178 5.99 -2.80 65.21
CA SER A 178 5.30 -1.49 65.27
C SER A 178 6.00 -0.44 64.40
N THR A 179 7.32 -0.57 64.24
CA THR A 179 8.12 0.19 63.28
C THR A 179 8.65 -0.78 62.22
N ILE A 180 8.48 -0.45 60.97
CA ILE A 180 8.83 -1.28 59.82
C ILE A 180 9.69 -0.42 58.89
N ASP A 181 10.87 -0.87 58.60
CA ASP A 181 11.77 -0.20 57.67
C ASP A 181 11.49 -0.61 56.24
N ASP A 182 11.76 0.28 55.29
CA ASP A 182 11.53 0.04 53.85
C ASP A 182 12.22 -1.25 53.38
N THR A 183 13.44 -1.54 53.86
CA THR A 183 14.14 -2.79 53.53
C THR A 183 13.38 -4.05 53.95
N GLN A 184 12.65 -3.98 55.06
CA GLN A 184 11.77 -5.06 55.52
C GLN A 184 10.53 -5.18 54.63
N ILE A 185 9.96 -4.04 54.17
CA ILE A 185 8.84 -4.02 53.23
C ILE A 185 9.24 -4.67 51.90
N GLN A 186 10.37 -4.28 51.33
CA GLN A 186 10.89 -4.86 50.09
C GLN A 186 11.11 -6.37 50.21
N SER A 187 11.76 -6.79 51.30
CA SER A 187 12.02 -8.21 51.60
C SER A 187 10.72 -9.02 51.72
N GLU A 188 9.73 -8.49 52.43
CA GLU A 188 8.42 -9.13 52.60
C GLU A 188 7.64 -9.21 51.28
N LEU A 189 7.60 -8.12 50.53
CA LEU A 189 6.94 -8.08 49.21
C LEU A 189 7.47 -9.17 48.29
N LEU A 190 8.80 -9.28 48.16
CA LEU A 190 9.42 -10.31 47.32
C LEU A 190 9.12 -11.73 47.82
N ALA A 191 9.12 -11.93 49.15
CA ALA A 191 8.78 -13.22 49.76
C ALA A 191 7.34 -13.63 49.50
N GLN A 192 6.39 -12.68 49.63
CA GLN A 192 4.97 -12.94 49.40
C GLN A 192 4.65 -13.23 47.90
N ILE A 193 5.31 -12.54 46.97
CA ILE A 193 5.19 -12.85 45.53
C ILE A 193 5.80 -14.23 45.25
N THR A 194 6.97 -14.53 45.76
CA THR A 194 7.63 -15.83 45.57
C THR A 194 6.81 -16.99 46.12
N ALA A 195 6.13 -16.79 47.25
CA ALA A 195 5.24 -17.77 47.86
C ALA A 195 3.90 -17.92 47.11
N GLY A 196 3.59 -17.07 46.13
CA GLY A 196 2.33 -17.08 45.39
C GLY A 196 1.15 -16.49 46.16
N HIS A 197 1.37 -15.78 47.24
CA HIS A 197 0.32 -15.07 47.99
C HIS A 197 -0.05 -13.75 47.33
N LEU A 198 0.84 -13.18 46.49
CA LEU A 198 0.60 -12.05 45.61
C LEU A 198 0.79 -12.49 44.15
N PRO A 199 0.06 -11.93 43.20
CA PRO A 199 0.29 -12.16 41.77
C PRO A 199 1.75 -11.87 41.41
N ALA A 200 2.31 -12.63 40.49
CA ALA A 200 3.60 -12.33 39.89
C ALA A 200 3.54 -11.04 39.05
N PRO A 201 4.60 -10.22 39.04
CA PRO A 201 4.62 -9.02 38.23
C PRO A 201 4.55 -9.36 36.73
N THR A 202 3.78 -8.56 36.01
CA THR A 202 3.68 -8.60 34.53
C THR A 202 4.63 -7.61 33.91
N ASN A 203 4.94 -7.83 32.63
CA ASN A 203 5.80 -6.96 31.83
C ASN A 203 5.08 -6.50 30.57
N ASP A 204 5.52 -5.37 30.03
CA ASP A 204 5.13 -4.93 28.69
C ASP A 204 5.79 -5.79 27.60
N ALA A 205 5.48 -5.52 26.33
CA ALA A 205 6.04 -6.25 25.19
C ALA A 205 7.58 -6.08 25.06
N ALA A 206 8.16 -5.04 25.63
CA ALA A 206 9.59 -4.79 25.65
C ALA A 206 10.28 -5.42 26.87
N GLY A 207 9.50 -5.99 27.79
CA GLY A 207 9.98 -6.64 29.01
C GLY A 207 10.15 -5.69 30.21
N ASN A 208 9.61 -4.47 30.14
CA ASN A 208 9.62 -3.55 31.29
C ASN A 208 8.49 -3.89 32.27
N PRO A 209 8.66 -3.74 33.58
CA PRO A 209 7.63 -4.03 34.57
C PRO A 209 6.36 -3.18 34.36
N ASN A 210 5.20 -3.82 34.44
CA ASN A 210 3.89 -3.16 34.36
C ASN A 210 3.08 -3.26 35.65
N THR A 211 3.50 -4.07 36.61
CA THR A 211 2.77 -4.27 37.86
C THR A 211 3.31 -3.35 38.94
N LEU A 212 2.39 -2.60 39.56
CA LEU A 212 2.68 -1.74 40.72
C LEU A 212 1.90 -2.27 41.93
N TYR A 213 2.61 -2.59 43.02
CA TYR A 213 2.04 -3.07 44.28
C TYR A 213 1.84 -1.90 45.25
N MET A 214 0.59 -1.46 45.42
CA MET A 214 0.24 -0.37 46.34
C MET A 214 -0.09 -0.93 47.72
N ILE A 215 0.80 -0.73 48.70
CA ILE A 215 0.83 -1.41 49.98
C ILE A 215 0.25 -0.48 51.07
N TYR A 216 -0.87 -0.87 51.64
CA TYR A 216 -1.57 -0.13 52.70
C TYR A 216 -1.29 -0.75 54.06
N PHE A 217 -0.99 0.09 55.04
CA PHE A 217 -0.67 -0.34 56.40
C PHE A 217 -1.85 -0.10 57.35
N PRO A 218 -2.07 -0.99 58.34
CA PRO A 218 -3.08 -0.79 59.33
C PRO A 218 -2.63 0.25 60.37
N PRO A 219 -3.57 0.78 61.24
CA PRO A 219 -3.22 1.65 62.36
C PRO A 219 -2.16 1.07 63.28
N GLY A 220 -1.34 1.96 63.85
CA GLY A 220 -0.31 1.61 64.83
C GLY A 220 1.02 1.13 64.20
N LYS A 221 1.17 1.28 62.89
CA LYS A 221 2.46 1.05 62.22
C LYS A 221 3.14 2.39 61.90
N THR A 222 4.40 2.50 62.22
CA THR A 222 5.32 3.57 61.77
C THR A 222 6.20 2.99 60.68
N ILE A 223 6.23 3.61 59.53
CA ILE A 223 7.11 3.22 58.42
C ILE A 223 8.34 4.10 58.44
N THR A 224 9.52 3.52 58.25
CA THR A 224 10.77 4.28 58.16
C THR A 224 11.45 4.05 56.82
N GLN A 225 12.00 5.14 56.26
CA GLN A 225 12.75 5.12 55.02
C GLN A 225 13.86 6.17 55.13
N GLY A 226 15.10 5.80 54.90
CA GLY A 226 16.25 6.71 54.86
C GLY A 226 16.43 7.58 56.08
N GLY A 227 15.97 7.13 57.26
CA GLY A 227 16.01 7.89 58.51
C GLY A 227 14.81 8.81 58.73
N SER A 228 13.90 8.93 57.79
CA SER A 228 12.61 9.63 57.94
C SER A 228 11.52 8.67 58.38
N SER A 229 10.50 9.17 59.07
CA SER A 229 9.37 8.38 59.56
C SER A 229 8.06 8.86 58.96
N SER A 230 7.11 7.94 58.78
CA SER A 230 5.77 8.27 58.32
C SER A 230 4.99 9.08 59.33
N CYS A 231 4.08 9.95 58.86
CA CYS A 231 3.04 10.60 59.66
C CYS A 231 3.56 11.53 60.80
N VAL A 232 4.75 12.08 60.69
CA VAL A 232 5.34 13.02 61.65
C VAL A 232 5.92 14.26 60.97
N GLY A 233 6.06 15.36 61.70
CA GLY A 233 6.66 16.57 61.16
C GLY A 233 8.09 16.33 60.65
N GLY A 234 8.35 16.72 59.41
CA GLY A 234 9.62 16.46 58.73
C GLY A 234 9.74 15.04 58.14
N GLY A 235 8.68 14.23 58.23
CA GLY A 235 8.57 12.93 57.59
C GLY A 235 7.67 12.93 56.37
N PHE A 236 7.10 11.79 56.02
CA PHE A 236 6.32 11.56 54.83
C PHE A 236 4.92 10.99 55.09
N CYS A 237 4.03 11.15 54.11
CA CYS A 237 2.67 10.59 54.02
C CYS A 237 2.63 9.27 53.27
N ALA A 238 3.45 9.12 52.27
CA ALA A 238 3.60 7.95 51.40
C ALA A 238 4.92 8.08 50.64
N TYR A 239 5.29 7.03 49.96
CA TYR A 239 6.34 7.04 48.94
C TYR A 239 6.13 5.85 48.00
N HIS A 240 6.69 5.93 46.79
CA HIS A 240 6.85 4.78 45.92
C HIS A 240 8.32 4.41 45.74
N GLY A 241 8.60 3.24 45.21
CA GLY A 241 9.98 2.80 45.04
C GLY A 241 10.08 1.53 44.18
N THR A 242 11.34 1.15 44.02
CA THR A 242 11.76 -0.01 43.26
C THR A 242 12.60 -0.90 44.14
N THR A 243 12.32 -2.20 44.21
CA THR A 243 13.09 -3.08 45.10
C THR A 243 14.55 -3.14 44.68
N SER A 244 15.44 -3.07 45.69
CA SER A 244 16.89 -3.21 45.48
C SER A 244 17.28 -4.61 44.99
N SER A 245 16.55 -5.64 45.40
CA SER A 245 16.71 -7.01 44.94
C SER A 245 15.73 -7.30 43.81
N THR A 246 16.12 -8.20 42.90
CA THR A 246 15.31 -8.58 41.72
C THR A 246 14.54 -9.88 41.93
N LEU A 247 13.38 -9.98 41.29
CA LEU A 247 12.65 -11.22 41.10
C LEU A 247 12.72 -11.59 39.60
N ASN A 248 13.25 -12.77 39.28
CA ASN A 248 13.45 -13.19 37.90
C ASN A 248 14.18 -12.14 37.05
N THR A 249 15.27 -11.58 37.57
CA THR A 249 16.10 -10.54 36.92
C THR A 249 15.47 -9.16 36.78
N LYS A 250 14.27 -8.94 37.30
CA LYS A 250 13.57 -7.65 37.26
C LYS A 250 13.32 -7.12 38.65
N HIS A 251 13.38 -5.82 38.82
CA HIS A 251 12.96 -5.13 40.02
C HIS A 251 11.42 -5.14 40.14
N VAL A 252 10.91 -5.01 41.35
CA VAL A 252 9.49 -4.94 41.66
C VAL A 252 9.14 -3.52 42.08
N LEU A 253 8.10 -2.96 41.48
CA LEU A 253 7.64 -1.60 41.72
C LEU A 253 6.58 -1.60 42.82
N TYR A 254 6.67 -0.69 43.76
CA TYR A 254 5.75 -0.64 44.87
C TYR A 254 5.51 0.80 45.38
N GLY A 255 4.34 1.01 45.99
CA GLY A 255 3.99 2.21 46.74
C GLY A 255 3.64 1.87 48.17
N VAL A 256 3.96 2.72 49.13
CA VAL A 256 3.77 2.55 50.57
C VAL A 256 2.86 3.62 51.11
N LEU A 257 1.70 3.20 51.64
CA LEU A 257 0.60 4.03 52.09
C LEU A 257 0.35 3.77 53.60
N PRO A 258 0.92 4.57 54.52
CA PRO A 258 0.63 4.51 55.93
C PRO A 258 -0.86 4.75 56.25
N ASP A 259 -1.26 4.44 57.48
CA ASP A 259 -2.63 4.70 57.96
C ASP A 259 -2.95 6.20 58.00
N MET A 260 -4.08 6.59 57.41
CA MET A 260 -4.58 7.97 57.39
C MET A 260 -5.86 8.15 58.22
N GLN A 261 -6.25 7.15 59.03
CA GLN A 261 -7.42 7.26 59.89
C GLN A 261 -7.18 8.23 61.06
N ALA A 262 -8.26 8.67 61.65
CA ALA A 262 -8.22 9.55 62.81
C ALA A 262 -7.33 8.93 63.93
N GLY A 263 -6.43 9.68 64.47
CA GLY A 263 -5.44 9.22 65.49
C GLY A 263 -4.11 8.79 64.88
N SER A 264 -3.97 8.59 63.58
CA SER A 264 -2.67 8.52 62.91
C SER A 264 -2.13 9.93 62.73
N GLY A 265 -0.81 10.09 62.78
CA GLY A 265 -0.17 11.37 62.47
C GLY A 265 -0.46 11.86 61.05
N CYS A 266 -0.76 10.92 60.13
CA CYS A 266 -1.11 11.24 58.73
C CYS A 266 -2.52 11.83 58.54
N SER A 267 -3.45 11.60 59.48
CA SER A 267 -4.82 12.11 59.35
C SER A 267 -4.94 13.63 59.24
N THR A 268 -3.95 14.35 59.70
CA THR A 268 -3.95 15.84 59.75
C THR A 268 -2.87 16.48 58.86
N GLY A 269 -1.84 15.74 58.47
CA GLY A 269 -0.70 16.26 57.71
C GLY A 269 -0.62 15.77 56.26
N CYS A 270 -1.50 14.85 55.84
CA CYS A 270 -1.44 14.20 54.54
C CYS A 270 -2.64 14.49 53.64
N GLY A 271 -3.26 15.66 53.82
CA GLY A 271 -4.35 16.14 53.00
C GLY A 271 -5.38 16.94 53.80
N ALA A 272 -6.27 17.62 53.09
CA ALA A 272 -7.31 18.48 53.66
C ALA A 272 -8.73 17.98 53.35
N SER A 273 -8.89 16.69 53.04
CA SER A 273 -10.14 16.05 52.63
C SER A 273 -10.67 15.08 53.68
N THR A 274 -11.64 14.25 53.34
CA THR A 274 -12.06 13.10 54.16
C THR A 274 -10.93 12.09 54.26
N THR A 275 -11.00 11.17 55.21
CA THR A 275 -9.98 10.09 55.35
C THR A 275 -9.75 9.35 54.03
N PHE A 276 -10.84 8.97 53.33
CA PHE A 276 -10.74 8.29 52.04
C PHE A 276 -10.19 9.23 50.95
N GLY A 277 -10.63 10.50 50.93
CA GLY A 277 -10.09 11.51 50.02
C GLY A 277 -8.58 11.76 50.24
N ASN A 278 -8.11 11.72 51.43
CA ASN A 278 -6.66 11.81 51.70
C ASN A 278 -5.90 10.56 51.20
N TYR A 279 -6.47 9.36 51.41
CA TYR A 279 -5.92 8.12 50.80
C TYR A 279 -5.86 8.23 49.26
N THR A 280 -6.96 8.64 48.58
CA THR A 280 -6.97 8.72 47.12
C THR A 280 -6.05 9.79 46.58
N SER A 281 -5.93 10.93 47.29
CA SER A 281 -5.00 12.01 46.90
C SER A 281 -3.53 11.57 46.99
N VAL A 282 -3.15 10.99 48.12
CA VAL A 282 -1.74 10.54 48.33
C VAL A 282 -1.44 9.34 47.43
N THR A 283 -2.43 8.45 47.25
CA THR A 283 -2.27 7.33 46.31
C THR A 283 -2.15 7.80 44.84
N SER A 284 -2.86 8.88 44.44
CA SER A 284 -2.73 9.41 43.08
C SER A 284 -1.33 9.98 42.83
N HIS A 285 -0.73 10.66 43.80
CA HIS A 285 0.63 11.16 43.75
C HIS A 285 1.60 10.01 43.46
N GLU A 286 1.71 9.04 44.38
CA GLU A 286 2.64 7.93 44.28
C GLU A 286 2.42 7.06 43.00
N LEU A 287 1.16 6.90 42.62
CA LEU A 287 0.81 6.17 41.40
C LEU A 287 1.33 6.89 40.14
N VAL A 288 1.13 8.21 40.04
CA VAL A 288 1.49 8.96 38.84
C VAL A 288 3.03 9.12 38.76
N GLU A 289 3.71 9.31 39.87
CA GLU A 289 5.15 9.30 39.90
C GLU A 289 5.74 7.96 39.47
N ALA A 290 5.26 6.84 40.06
CA ALA A 290 5.68 5.50 39.62
C ALA A 290 5.41 5.24 38.16
N LEU A 291 4.34 5.82 37.57
CA LEU A 291 4.05 5.71 36.14
C LEU A 291 5.10 6.44 35.30
N THR A 292 5.51 7.64 35.70
CA THR A 292 6.40 8.51 34.92
C THR A 292 7.89 8.26 35.19
N ASP A 293 8.23 7.65 36.34
CA ASP A 293 9.59 7.27 36.72
C ASP A 293 9.61 5.93 37.49
N ALA A 294 9.49 4.83 36.72
CA ALA A 294 9.28 3.51 37.28
C ALA A 294 10.46 3.01 38.17
N ASP A 295 11.68 3.38 37.87
CA ASP A 295 12.88 2.87 38.48
C ASP A 295 13.63 3.93 39.36
N VAL A 296 12.89 4.95 39.78
CA VAL A 296 13.45 6.05 40.63
C VAL A 296 14.21 5.53 41.87
N GLY A 297 13.70 4.47 42.52
CA GLY A 297 14.27 3.92 43.75
C GLY A 297 15.66 3.30 43.59
N ILE A 298 16.11 3.04 42.39
CA ILE A 298 17.44 2.52 42.06
C ILE A 298 18.29 3.52 41.25
N ALA A 299 17.77 4.70 40.97
CA ALA A 299 18.51 5.76 40.30
C ALA A 299 19.55 6.38 41.26
N THR A 300 20.78 6.60 40.76
CA THR A 300 21.89 7.19 41.53
C THR A 300 22.47 8.45 40.89
N THR A 301 22.03 8.77 39.66
CA THR A 301 22.48 9.94 38.89
C THR A 301 21.35 10.45 38.02
N PHE A 302 21.45 11.67 37.49
CA PHE A 302 20.55 12.22 36.47
C PHE A 302 20.81 11.54 35.13
N ALA A 303 20.55 10.25 35.05
CA ALA A 303 20.65 9.39 33.88
C ALA A 303 19.79 8.13 34.10
N ALA A 304 19.59 7.31 33.07
CA ALA A 304 18.93 6.03 33.27
C ALA A 304 19.52 5.26 34.45
N PRO A 305 18.71 4.64 35.32
CA PRO A 305 17.28 4.30 35.10
C PRO A 305 16.27 5.40 35.47
N LEU A 306 16.68 6.62 35.83
CA LEU A 306 15.79 7.75 36.04
C LEU A 306 15.05 8.09 34.73
N ALA A 307 13.74 8.34 34.79
CA ALA A 307 12.96 8.67 33.63
C ALA A 307 12.59 10.16 33.56
N TRP A 308 11.40 10.57 33.97
CA TRP A 308 10.97 11.97 33.97
C TRP A 308 11.13 12.63 35.32
N TYR A 309 12.00 13.61 35.39
CA TYR A 309 12.39 14.24 36.64
C TYR A 309 12.75 15.72 36.47
N ASP A 310 12.40 16.56 37.43
CA ASP A 310 12.92 17.93 37.55
C ASP A 310 14.09 17.98 38.52
N MET A 311 15.24 18.45 38.07
CA MET A 311 16.48 18.45 38.85
C MET A 311 16.41 19.28 40.14
N THR A 312 15.44 20.17 40.26
CA THR A 312 15.28 21.09 41.42
C THR A 312 14.06 20.71 42.27
N ASN A 313 12.98 20.25 41.60
CA ASN A 313 11.68 20.13 42.25
C ASN A 313 11.19 18.68 42.41
N GLY A 314 11.94 17.68 41.91
CA GLY A 314 11.59 16.27 42.05
C GLY A 314 10.73 15.71 40.90
N GLU A 315 9.83 14.81 41.24
CA GLU A 315 8.98 14.09 40.33
C GLU A 315 7.71 14.88 39.98
N ILE A 316 6.87 14.32 39.15
CA ILE A 316 5.65 14.97 38.61
C ILE A 316 4.70 15.40 39.75
N GLY A 317 4.53 14.60 40.76
CA GLY A 317 3.68 14.88 41.92
C GLY A 317 4.35 15.82 42.90
N ASP A 318 5.65 15.72 43.11
CA ASP A 318 6.43 16.57 44.00
C ASP A 318 6.32 18.05 43.68
N ILE A 319 6.40 18.40 42.39
CA ILE A 319 6.25 19.76 41.88
C ILE A 319 4.90 20.37 42.31
N CYS A 320 3.86 19.54 42.46
CA CYS A 320 2.49 19.94 42.76
C CYS A 320 2.05 19.52 44.18
N ASN A 321 2.99 19.21 45.02
CA ASN A 321 2.73 18.60 46.33
C ASN A 321 1.69 19.37 47.17
N ALA A 322 0.78 18.60 47.79
CA ALA A 322 -0.35 19.06 48.60
C ALA A 322 -1.40 19.90 47.88
N GLN A 323 -1.35 20.04 46.56
CA GLN A 323 -2.44 20.66 45.79
C GLN A 323 -3.47 19.59 45.42
N GLN A 324 -4.65 19.67 46.06
CA GLN A 324 -5.72 18.67 45.90
C GLN A 324 -6.86 19.21 45.06
N GLY A 325 -7.50 18.36 44.31
CA GLY A 325 -8.69 18.69 43.53
C GLY A 325 -9.64 17.50 43.35
N SER A 326 -10.75 17.76 42.70
CA SER A 326 -11.78 16.75 42.47
C SER A 326 -11.62 16.10 41.11
N TYR A 327 -11.57 14.78 41.07
CA TYR A 327 -11.59 13.96 39.85
C TYR A 327 -12.89 13.16 39.78
N VAL A 328 -13.63 13.28 38.68
CA VAL A 328 -14.93 12.61 38.52
C VAL A 328 -14.77 11.48 37.48
N ALA A 329 -15.13 10.27 37.89
CA ALA A 329 -15.15 9.10 37.02
C ALA A 329 -16.35 8.21 37.38
N ASN A 330 -17.08 7.70 36.39
CA ASN A 330 -18.23 6.78 36.54
C ASN A 330 -19.25 7.25 37.58
N GLY A 331 -19.49 8.55 37.70
CA GLY A 331 -20.41 9.15 38.66
C GLY A 331 -19.87 9.26 40.09
N THR A 332 -18.62 8.85 40.34
CA THR A 332 -17.94 8.97 41.63
C THR A 332 -16.97 10.13 41.62
N THR A 333 -16.95 10.91 42.70
CA THR A 333 -15.96 11.98 42.89
C THR A 333 -14.88 11.54 43.85
N TYR A 334 -13.65 11.58 43.42
CA TYR A 334 -12.46 11.31 44.21
C TYR A 334 -11.68 12.60 44.47
N THR A 335 -10.99 12.67 45.59
CA THR A 335 -9.97 13.71 45.83
C THR A 335 -8.63 13.17 45.32
N VAL A 336 -7.98 13.89 44.38
CA VAL A 336 -6.68 13.53 43.83
C VAL A 336 -5.71 14.70 43.99
N GLN A 337 -4.43 14.43 43.95
CA GLN A 337 -3.43 15.50 43.79
C GLN A 337 -3.42 16.04 42.36
N LEU A 338 -3.07 17.31 42.22
CA LEU A 338 -2.73 17.89 40.91
C LEU A 338 -1.34 17.38 40.51
N GLU A 339 -1.17 17.16 39.22
CA GLU A 339 0.09 16.69 38.66
C GLU A 339 0.69 17.78 37.77
N PHE A 340 2.02 17.82 37.70
CA PHE A 340 2.66 18.82 36.83
C PHE A 340 2.48 18.47 35.36
N SER A 341 2.26 19.49 34.56
CA SER A 341 2.16 19.38 33.11
C SER A 341 3.18 20.30 32.44
N ASN A 342 4.15 19.71 31.72
CA ASN A 342 5.08 20.47 30.90
C ASN A 342 4.37 21.33 29.88
N SER A 343 3.31 20.80 29.25
CA SER A 343 2.54 21.51 28.21
C SER A 343 1.74 22.68 28.77
N ALA A 344 1.20 22.56 29.99
CA ALA A 344 0.50 23.64 30.67
C ALA A 344 1.43 24.55 31.43
N ASN A 345 2.67 24.12 31.71
CA ASN A 345 3.64 24.76 32.59
C ASN A 345 3.04 25.11 33.97
N ASN A 346 2.25 24.16 34.48
CA ASN A 346 1.52 24.34 35.75
C ASN A 346 1.04 23.00 36.31
N CYS A 347 0.56 23.04 37.56
CA CYS A 347 -0.12 21.92 38.21
C CYS A 347 -1.56 21.85 37.74
N VAL A 348 -1.98 20.69 37.22
CA VAL A 348 -3.30 20.47 36.64
C VAL A 348 -3.95 19.20 37.17
N LEU A 349 -5.27 19.16 37.18
CA LEU A 349 -6.01 17.91 37.37
C LEU A 349 -5.99 17.09 36.08
N PRO A 350 -5.92 15.76 36.16
CA PRO A 350 -6.27 14.94 35.00
C PRO A 350 -7.69 15.31 34.52
N PRO A 351 -7.93 15.40 33.21
CA PRO A 351 -9.27 15.62 32.70
C PRO A 351 -10.28 14.63 33.28
N ALA A 352 -11.53 15.05 33.47
CA ALA A 352 -12.57 14.13 33.94
C ALA A 352 -12.67 12.90 33.03
N ALA A 353 -12.94 11.75 33.59
CA ALA A 353 -13.14 10.52 32.83
C ALA A 353 -14.31 10.69 31.86
N SER A 354 -14.15 10.25 30.63
CA SER A 354 -15.24 10.26 29.65
C SER A 354 -16.22 9.13 29.96
N SER A 355 -17.53 9.44 29.92
CA SER A 355 -18.56 8.40 30.08
C SER A 355 -18.46 7.34 28.99
N PRO A 356 -18.68 6.06 29.32
CA PRO A 356 -18.70 4.99 28.33
C PRO A 356 -19.67 5.32 27.18
N ASN A 357 -19.15 5.30 25.97
CA ASN A 357 -19.90 5.60 24.75
C ASN A 357 -19.30 4.85 23.55
N PHE A 358 -19.97 4.88 22.40
CA PHE A 358 -19.43 4.33 21.17
C PHE A 358 -19.83 5.20 19.97
N THR A 359 -19.18 5.01 18.86
CA THR A 359 -19.61 5.51 17.55
C THR A 359 -19.64 4.38 16.55
N LEU A 360 -20.34 4.58 15.42
CA LEU A 360 -20.39 3.62 14.33
C LEU A 360 -19.68 4.18 13.11
N SER A 361 -19.00 3.31 12.39
CA SER A 361 -18.51 3.59 11.06
C SER A 361 -18.85 2.45 10.11
N ALA A 362 -18.92 2.74 8.80
CA ALA A 362 -19.22 1.77 7.75
C ALA A 362 -18.11 1.78 6.70
N SER A 363 -17.64 0.62 6.29
CA SER A 363 -16.63 0.47 5.25
C SER A 363 -16.95 -0.72 4.33
N PRO A 364 -17.20 -0.46 3.02
CA PRO A 364 -17.33 0.85 2.38
C PRO A 364 -18.59 1.60 2.83
N SER A 365 -18.53 2.93 2.86
CA SER A 365 -19.69 3.81 3.13
C SER A 365 -20.57 4.05 1.89
N SER A 366 -20.16 3.56 0.73
CA SER A 366 -20.93 3.50 -0.51
C SER A 366 -20.82 2.13 -1.15
N LEU A 367 -21.94 1.60 -1.64
CA LEU A 367 -22.02 0.25 -2.17
C LEU A 367 -22.97 0.21 -3.37
N SER A 368 -22.57 -0.49 -4.44
CA SER A 368 -23.44 -0.79 -5.58
C SER A 368 -23.80 -2.27 -5.61
N VAL A 369 -25.08 -2.57 -5.75
CA VAL A 369 -25.63 -3.93 -5.83
C VAL A 369 -26.51 -4.04 -7.07
N THR A 370 -26.26 -5.04 -7.91
CA THR A 370 -27.12 -5.31 -9.05
C THR A 370 -28.38 -6.08 -8.60
N GLN A 371 -29.52 -5.80 -9.20
CA GLN A 371 -30.75 -6.59 -9.02
C GLN A 371 -30.44 -8.09 -9.13
N GLY A 372 -30.97 -8.90 -8.20
CA GLY A 372 -30.72 -10.33 -8.08
C GLY A 372 -29.37 -10.70 -7.41
N SER A 373 -28.61 -9.73 -6.91
CA SER A 373 -27.29 -9.93 -6.30
C SER A 373 -27.24 -9.39 -4.86
N SER A 374 -26.13 -9.65 -4.18
CA SER A 374 -25.85 -9.15 -2.83
C SER A 374 -24.54 -8.37 -2.79
N GLY A 375 -24.40 -7.48 -1.80
CA GLY A 375 -23.18 -6.75 -1.52
C GLY A 375 -23.02 -6.48 -0.03
N ASN A 376 -21.81 -6.26 0.44
CA ASN A 376 -21.45 -6.21 1.84
C ASN A 376 -20.80 -4.88 2.23
N SER A 377 -21.05 -4.46 3.46
CA SER A 377 -20.27 -3.41 4.14
C SER A 377 -19.99 -3.86 5.58
N THR A 378 -18.84 -3.49 6.11
CA THR A 378 -18.47 -3.78 7.50
C THR A 378 -18.84 -2.59 8.37
N ILE A 379 -19.65 -2.85 9.39
CA ILE A 379 -19.95 -1.88 10.45
C ILE A 379 -18.96 -2.10 11.57
N THR A 380 -18.28 -1.02 11.98
CA THR A 380 -17.36 -1.04 13.12
C THR A 380 -17.95 -0.25 14.28
N VAL A 381 -17.96 -0.88 15.44
CA VAL A 381 -18.25 -0.23 16.73
C VAL A 381 -16.94 0.33 17.26
N ASN A 382 -16.86 1.65 17.41
CA ASN A 382 -15.68 2.34 17.93
C ASN A 382 -15.96 2.77 19.37
N PRO A 383 -15.49 2.02 20.39
CA PRO A 383 -15.73 2.33 21.78
C PRO A 383 -14.96 3.59 22.21
N THR A 384 -15.57 4.38 23.09
CA THR A 384 -14.97 5.53 23.76
C THR A 384 -15.36 5.52 25.24
N GLY A 385 -14.61 6.20 26.06
CA GLY A 385 -14.94 6.34 27.48
C GLY A 385 -15.05 5.02 28.24
N GLY A 386 -14.31 3.99 27.82
CA GLY A 386 -14.35 2.69 28.49
C GLY A 386 -15.56 1.81 28.14
N PHE A 387 -16.23 2.08 27.03
CA PHE A 387 -17.35 1.26 26.60
C PHE A 387 -16.91 -0.17 26.26
N THR A 388 -17.51 -1.16 26.94
CA THR A 388 -17.28 -2.60 26.72
C THR A 388 -18.57 -3.35 26.35
N GLY A 389 -19.67 -2.60 26.17
CA GLY A 389 -20.99 -3.17 25.89
C GLY A 389 -21.09 -3.76 24.48
N SER A 390 -22.08 -4.63 24.28
CA SER A 390 -22.49 -5.08 22.96
C SER A 390 -23.53 -4.14 22.35
N VAL A 391 -23.48 -3.97 21.03
CA VAL A 391 -24.30 -3.03 20.27
C VAL A 391 -25.23 -3.80 19.33
N SER A 392 -26.54 -3.68 19.54
CA SER A 392 -27.55 -4.23 18.64
C SER A 392 -27.70 -3.35 17.42
N LEU A 393 -27.58 -3.94 16.22
CA LEU A 393 -27.58 -3.23 14.93
C LEU A 393 -28.92 -3.42 14.21
N SER A 394 -29.39 -2.36 13.57
CA SER A 394 -30.56 -2.38 12.68
C SER A 394 -30.35 -1.49 11.46
N ALA A 395 -31.07 -1.77 10.38
CA ALA A 395 -31.01 -0.99 9.15
C ALA A 395 -32.37 -0.40 8.80
N SER A 396 -32.40 0.83 8.34
CA SER A 396 -33.61 1.54 7.87
C SER A 396 -33.32 2.33 6.59
N GLY A 397 -34.39 2.73 5.86
CA GLY A 397 -34.25 3.44 4.61
C GLY A 397 -33.86 2.54 3.43
N LEU A 398 -34.11 1.23 3.53
CA LEU A 398 -33.84 0.28 2.44
C LEU A 398 -34.78 0.54 1.24
N PRO A 399 -34.25 0.47 0.00
CA PRO A 399 -35.10 0.48 -1.19
C PRO A 399 -36.06 -0.71 -1.22
N ALA A 400 -37.21 -0.55 -1.84
CA ALA A 400 -38.16 -1.66 -2.02
C ALA A 400 -37.49 -2.83 -2.73
N GLY A 401 -37.68 -4.04 -2.20
CA GLY A 401 -37.07 -5.26 -2.70
C GLY A 401 -35.62 -5.51 -2.25
N VAL A 402 -35.07 -4.67 -1.36
CA VAL A 402 -33.77 -4.90 -0.72
C VAL A 402 -33.97 -5.31 0.74
N THR A 403 -33.20 -6.30 1.18
CA THR A 403 -33.11 -6.73 2.57
C THR A 403 -31.70 -6.52 3.10
N ALA A 404 -31.57 -6.33 4.42
CA ALA A 404 -30.28 -6.25 5.12
C ALA A 404 -30.20 -7.33 6.20
N SER A 405 -29.06 -7.99 6.31
CA SER A 405 -28.76 -8.95 7.37
C SER A 405 -27.40 -8.70 7.97
N PHE A 406 -27.24 -8.93 9.26
CA PHE A 406 -25.99 -8.70 9.99
C PHE A 406 -25.35 -10.03 10.39
N GLY A 407 -24.06 -10.20 10.11
CA GLY A 407 -23.31 -11.43 10.40
C GLY A 407 -23.11 -11.67 11.90
N THR A 408 -22.85 -10.59 12.66
CA THR A 408 -22.77 -10.61 14.12
C THR A 408 -23.69 -9.52 14.68
N ASN A 409 -24.71 -9.92 15.44
CA ASN A 409 -25.64 -8.96 16.04
C ASN A 409 -26.27 -9.57 17.31
N PRO A 410 -26.01 -9.01 18.51
CA PRO A 410 -25.27 -7.78 18.75
C PRO A 410 -23.75 -7.91 18.52
N ALA A 411 -23.09 -6.78 18.15
CA ALA A 411 -21.67 -6.68 17.87
C ALA A 411 -20.90 -6.02 19.02
N THR A 412 -19.68 -6.49 19.32
CA THR A 412 -18.78 -5.85 20.28
C THR A 412 -17.64 -5.08 19.59
N SER A 413 -17.37 -5.38 18.33
CA SER A 413 -16.33 -4.72 17.53
C SER A 413 -16.76 -4.48 16.09
N THR A 414 -17.03 -5.56 15.33
CA THR A 414 -17.41 -5.45 13.92
C THR A 414 -18.57 -6.36 13.58
N SER A 415 -19.37 -5.96 12.58
CA SER A 415 -20.40 -6.79 11.97
C SER A 415 -20.49 -6.52 10.48
N VAL A 416 -20.53 -7.57 9.67
CA VAL A 416 -20.78 -7.44 8.24
C VAL A 416 -22.27 -7.31 8.00
N VAL A 417 -22.72 -6.20 7.39
CA VAL A 417 -24.06 -6.08 6.86
C VAL A 417 -24.09 -6.51 5.40
N THR A 418 -24.97 -7.45 5.06
CA THR A 418 -25.20 -7.92 3.70
C THR A 418 -26.51 -7.36 3.18
N PHE A 419 -26.45 -6.60 2.10
CA PHE A 419 -27.62 -6.11 1.36
C PHE A 419 -27.91 -7.06 0.21
N THR A 420 -29.13 -7.61 0.16
CA THR A 420 -29.58 -8.50 -0.90
C THR A 420 -30.70 -7.80 -1.67
N ALA A 421 -30.45 -7.53 -2.95
CA ALA A 421 -31.43 -6.95 -3.86
C ALA A 421 -32.17 -8.06 -4.63
N SER A 422 -33.48 -8.09 -4.55
CA SER A 422 -34.29 -8.97 -5.38
C SER A 422 -34.12 -8.62 -6.87
N SER A 423 -34.52 -9.52 -7.79
CA SER A 423 -34.50 -9.26 -9.23
C SER A 423 -35.42 -8.10 -9.66
N THR A 424 -36.32 -7.68 -8.79
CA THR A 424 -37.27 -6.58 -8.99
C THR A 424 -37.06 -5.42 -8.03
N ALA A 425 -35.94 -5.37 -7.31
CA ALA A 425 -35.64 -4.29 -6.40
C ALA A 425 -35.64 -2.93 -7.11
N THR A 426 -36.12 -1.90 -6.43
CA THR A 426 -36.16 -0.54 -7.00
C THR A 426 -34.73 -0.06 -7.28
N THR A 427 -34.45 0.31 -8.53
CA THR A 427 -33.17 0.86 -8.94
C THR A 427 -33.01 2.31 -8.50
N GLY A 428 -31.78 2.72 -8.25
CA GLY A 428 -31.42 4.06 -7.81
C GLY A 428 -30.57 4.06 -6.55
N THR A 429 -30.21 5.23 -6.07
CA THR A 429 -29.37 5.39 -4.87
C THR A 429 -30.26 5.80 -3.69
N SER A 430 -30.05 5.13 -2.56
CA SER A 430 -30.72 5.39 -1.29
C SER A 430 -29.70 5.53 -0.16
N SER A 431 -29.97 6.42 0.78
CA SER A 431 -29.19 6.51 2.01
C SER A 431 -29.77 5.54 3.04
N VAL A 432 -29.09 4.44 3.29
CA VAL A 432 -29.45 3.46 4.29
C VAL A 432 -28.82 3.85 5.63
N THR A 433 -29.63 4.00 6.66
CA THR A 433 -29.17 4.31 8.02
C THR A 433 -29.00 3.01 8.82
N ILE A 434 -27.82 2.79 9.35
CA ILE A 434 -27.52 1.74 10.31
C ILE A 434 -27.56 2.37 11.69
N THR A 435 -28.44 1.86 12.56
CA THR A 435 -28.56 2.29 13.95
C THR A 435 -28.01 1.20 14.86
N GLY A 436 -27.13 1.60 15.77
CA GLY A 436 -26.64 0.74 16.84
C GLY A 436 -27.14 1.22 18.19
N THR A 437 -27.61 0.29 19.02
CA THR A 437 -28.12 0.58 20.35
C THR A 437 -27.46 -0.29 21.41
N SER A 438 -27.15 0.28 22.58
CA SER A 438 -26.63 -0.42 23.75
C SER A 438 -27.15 0.27 25.02
N GLY A 439 -28.09 -0.35 25.74
CA GLY A 439 -28.79 0.29 26.84
C GLY A 439 -29.50 1.56 26.37
N THR A 440 -29.14 2.71 26.97
CA THR A 440 -29.69 4.03 26.61
C THR A 440 -28.93 4.72 25.48
N LEU A 441 -27.78 4.17 25.07
CA LEU A 441 -26.96 4.75 24.01
C LEU A 441 -27.49 4.35 22.63
N SER A 442 -27.56 5.31 21.73
CA SER A 442 -27.98 5.07 20.34
C SER A 442 -27.18 5.97 19.39
N HIS A 443 -26.52 5.36 18.41
CA HIS A 443 -25.72 6.04 17.40
C HIS A 443 -26.01 5.48 16.02
N THR A 444 -25.75 6.30 14.99
CA THR A 444 -26.03 5.92 13.61
C THR A 444 -24.81 6.13 12.71
N THR A 445 -24.77 5.35 11.64
CA THR A 445 -23.92 5.59 10.46
C THR A 445 -24.75 5.38 9.20
N THR A 446 -24.30 5.91 8.06
CA THR A 446 -25.05 5.79 6.80
C THR A 446 -24.25 5.08 5.73
N ILE A 447 -24.94 4.35 4.87
CA ILE A 447 -24.38 3.72 3.67
C ILE A 447 -25.17 4.21 2.46
N SER A 448 -24.48 4.77 1.47
CA SER A 448 -25.05 5.12 0.18
C SER A 448 -25.18 3.85 -0.66
N LEU A 449 -26.38 3.27 -0.70
CA LEU A 449 -26.65 2.03 -1.43
C LEU A 449 -27.24 2.34 -2.80
N THR A 450 -26.55 1.94 -3.86
CA THR A 450 -27.04 2.06 -5.25
C THR A 450 -27.47 0.68 -5.74
N VAL A 451 -28.73 0.54 -6.13
CA VAL A 451 -29.25 -0.66 -6.82
C VAL A 451 -29.27 -0.37 -8.32
N SER A 452 -28.59 -1.20 -9.09
CA SER A 452 -28.53 -1.11 -10.56
C SER A 452 -29.30 -2.25 -11.21
N ALA A 453 -29.89 -1.98 -12.38
CA ALA A 453 -30.39 -3.06 -13.20
C ALA A 453 -29.23 -3.93 -13.74
N PRO A 454 -29.47 -5.22 -14.03
CA PRO A 454 -28.49 -6.02 -14.75
C PRO A 454 -28.14 -5.36 -16.08
N ALA A 455 -26.90 -5.45 -16.48
CA ALA A 455 -26.48 -4.96 -17.79
C ALA A 455 -27.28 -5.69 -18.90
N ALA A 456 -27.81 -4.92 -19.86
CA ALA A 456 -28.56 -5.47 -20.96
C ALA A 456 -27.71 -6.48 -21.78
N PRO A 457 -28.30 -7.56 -22.28
CA PRO A 457 -27.64 -8.48 -23.20
C PRO A 457 -26.99 -7.74 -24.35
N ASN A 458 -25.74 -8.06 -24.67
CA ASN A 458 -25.00 -7.42 -25.75
C ASN A 458 -23.96 -8.38 -26.34
N PHE A 459 -23.34 -7.99 -27.45
CA PHE A 459 -22.25 -8.75 -28.07
C PHE A 459 -21.15 -7.81 -28.58
N THR A 460 -20.02 -8.36 -28.92
CA THR A 460 -18.95 -7.67 -29.66
C THR A 460 -18.53 -8.50 -30.86
N LEU A 461 -17.89 -7.86 -31.85
CA LEU A 461 -17.32 -8.51 -33.02
C LEU A 461 -15.80 -8.39 -33.01
N SER A 462 -15.14 -9.43 -33.46
CA SER A 462 -13.71 -9.42 -33.79
C SER A 462 -13.46 -10.15 -35.13
N SER A 463 -12.36 -9.82 -35.78
CA SER A 463 -11.92 -10.46 -37.02
C SER A 463 -10.53 -11.06 -36.86
N SER A 464 -10.32 -12.27 -37.38
CA SER A 464 -9.01 -12.92 -37.33
C SER A 464 -8.76 -13.73 -38.62
N PRO A 465 -7.72 -13.36 -39.40
CA PRO A 465 -6.84 -12.21 -39.24
C PRO A 465 -7.56 -10.89 -39.50
N ALA A 466 -7.14 -9.80 -38.80
CA ALA A 466 -7.65 -8.44 -39.01
C ALA A 466 -7.02 -7.75 -40.24
N SER A 467 -6.00 -8.33 -40.81
CA SER A 467 -5.41 -7.93 -42.10
C SER A 467 -5.25 -9.13 -43.01
N LEU A 468 -5.61 -8.96 -44.29
CA LEU A 468 -5.64 -10.03 -45.28
C LEU A 468 -5.12 -9.52 -46.62
N THR A 469 -4.19 -10.26 -47.22
CA THR A 469 -3.76 -10.01 -48.60
C THR A 469 -4.30 -11.08 -49.49
N VAL A 470 -4.99 -10.66 -50.55
CA VAL A 470 -5.58 -11.51 -51.56
C VAL A 470 -5.01 -11.13 -52.95
N LYS A 471 -4.45 -12.10 -53.64
CA LYS A 471 -3.95 -11.86 -55.00
C LYS A 471 -5.11 -11.81 -55.99
N GLN A 472 -4.97 -11.01 -57.03
CA GLN A 472 -5.88 -11.03 -58.18
C GLN A 472 -6.07 -12.47 -58.67
N GLY A 473 -7.32 -12.87 -58.95
CA GLY A 473 -7.67 -14.20 -59.35
C GLY A 473 -7.76 -15.26 -58.27
N THR A 474 -7.59 -14.88 -57.00
CA THR A 474 -7.63 -15.81 -55.85
C THR A 474 -8.66 -15.37 -54.80
N ASN A 475 -8.78 -16.15 -53.74
CA ASN A 475 -9.58 -15.80 -52.56
C ASN A 475 -8.75 -15.84 -51.28
N GLY A 476 -9.26 -15.22 -50.23
CA GLY A 476 -8.71 -15.26 -48.89
C GLY A 476 -9.82 -15.07 -47.87
N SER A 477 -9.59 -15.52 -46.66
CA SER A 477 -10.65 -15.56 -45.63
C SER A 477 -10.23 -14.99 -44.33
N SER A 478 -11.19 -14.43 -43.56
CA SER A 478 -11.07 -14.05 -42.19
C SER A 478 -12.23 -14.58 -41.37
N THR A 479 -12.01 -14.98 -40.14
CA THR A 479 -13.08 -15.45 -39.26
C THR A 479 -13.61 -14.27 -38.45
N ILE A 480 -14.89 -14.05 -38.52
CA ILE A 480 -15.63 -13.10 -37.66
C ILE A 480 -16.12 -13.87 -36.46
N THR A 481 -15.79 -13.39 -35.26
CA THR A 481 -16.24 -13.97 -34.00
C THR A 481 -17.22 -13.04 -33.32
N VAL A 482 -18.36 -13.58 -32.92
CA VAL A 482 -19.37 -12.94 -32.08
C VAL A 482 -19.07 -13.35 -30.64
N THR A 483 -18.76 -12.39 -29.77
CA THR A 483 -18.54 -12.62 -28.35
C THR A 483 -19.74 -12.08 -27.58
N PRO A 484 -20.60 -12.96 -27.05
CA PRO A 484 -21.75 -12.55 -26.25
C PRO A 484 -21.36 -12.03 -24.88
N SER A 485 -22.13 -11.11 -24.34
CA SER A 485 -22.03 -10.59 -22.98
C SER A 485 -23.40 -10.41 -22.36
N ASN A 486 -23.44 -10.37 -21.02
CA ASN A 486 -24.65 -10.14 -20.24
C ASN A 486 -25.83 -11.06 -20.62
N GLY A 487 -25.54 -12.34 -20.94
CA GLY A 487 -26.58 -13.32 -21.29
C GLY A 487 -27.16 -13.18 -22.70
N PHE A 488 -26.47 -12.52 -23.61
CA PHE A 488 -26.87 -12.46 -25.01
C PHE A 488 -26.88 -13.85 -25.66
N THR A 489 -28.02 -14.26 -26.22
CA THR A 489 -28.21 -15.56 -26.89
C THR A 489 -28.73 -15.39 -28.33
N GLY A 490 -28.84 -14.14 -28.81
CA GLY A 490 -29.35 -13.82 -30.11
C GLY A 490 -28.42 -14.25 -31.24
N SER A 491 -28.99 -14.46 -32.44
CA SER A 491 -28.22 -14.61 -33.68
C SER A 491 -27.88 -13.25 -34.27
N VAL A 492 -26.67 -13.14 -34.85
CA VAL A 492 -26.11 -11.90 -35.40
C VAL A 492 -26.06 -12.03 -36.93
N THR A 493 -26.76 -11.16 -37.65
CA THR A 493 -26.68 -11.05 -39.09
C THR A 493 -25.48 -10.17 -39.46
N LEU A 494 -24.61 -10.70 -40.32
CA LEU A 494 -23.37 -10.04 -40.75
C LEU A 494 -23.55 -9.40 -42.12
N SER A 495 -22.99 -8.23 -42.33
CA SER A 495 -22.87 -7.53 -43.59
C SER A 495 -21.51 -6.85 -43.72
N ASN A 496 -21.10 -6.52 -44.93
CA ASN A 496 -19.85 -5.79 -45.19
C ASN A 496 -20.11 -4.43 -45.82
N SER A 497 -19.20 -3.50 -45.61
CA SER A 497 -19.16 -2.21 -46.34
C SER A 497 -18.86 -2.41 -47.82
N ALA A 498 -18.88 -1.32 -48.59
CA ALA A 498 -18.47 -1.35 -49.98
C ALA A 498 -17.10 -2.01 -50.16
N LEU A 499 -16.99 -2.86 -51.17
CA LEU A 499 -15.78 -3.61 -51.53
C LEU A 499 -15.04 -2.92 -52.66
N PRO A 500 -13.72 -3.12 -52.81
CA PRO A 500 -12.99 -2.70 -54.00
C PRO A 500 -13.60 -3.30 -55.26
N SER A 501 -13.49 -2.56 -56.38
CA SER A 501 -14.02 -3.05 -57.69
C SER A 501 -13.38 -4.40 -58.03
N GLY A 502 -14.21 -5.35 -58.47
CA GLY A 502 -13.78 -6.71 -58.81
C GLY A 502 -13.59 -7.64 -57.62
N VAL A 503 -13.96 -7.21 -56.39
CA VAL A 503 -13.94 -8.06 -55.18
C VAL A 503 -15.38 -8.37 -54.76
N THR A 504 -15.61 -9.62 -54.34
CA THR A 504 -16.85 -10.07 -53.71
C THR A 504 -16.58 -10.64 -52.33
N ALA A 505 -17.57 -10.61 -51.43
CA ALA A 505 -17.49 -11.24 -50.11
C ALA A 505 -18.67 -12.21 -49.92
N SER A 506 -18.41 -13.31 -49.23
CA SER A 506 -19.44 -14.26 -48.82
C SER A 506 -19.21 -14.70 -47.39
N PHE A 507 -20.28 -14.92 -46.62
CA PHE A 507 -20.23 -15.40 -45.24
C PHE A 507 -20.63 -16.87 -45.18
N GLY A 508 -19.82 -17.71 -44.51
CA GLY A 508 -20.06 -19.16 -44.41
C GLY A 508 -21.30 -19.50 -43.59
N THR A 509 -21.49 -18.80 -42.47
CA THR A 509 -22.69 -18.91 -41.61
C THR A 509 -23.23 -17.52 -41.35
N ASN A 510 -24.45 -17.24 -41.80
CA ASN A 510 -25.08 -15.93 -41.63
C ASN A 510 -26.60 -16.06 -41.67
N PRO A 511 -27.32 -15.80 -40.56
CA PRO A 511 -26.81 -15.29 -39.29
C PRO A 511 -26.03 -16.32 -38.50
N THR A 512 -25.17 -15.85 -37.54
CA THR A 512 -24.33 -16.67 -36.66
C THR A 512 -24.54 -16.34 -35.17
N THR A 513 -24.31 -17.33 -34.30
CA THR A 513 -24.32 -17.14 -32.85
C THR A 513 -22.89 -17.15 -32.23
N SER A 514 -21.88 -17.54 -33.02
CA SER A 514 -20.50 -17.67 -32.52
C SER A 514 -19.47 -17.18 -33.53
N THR A 515 -19.34 -17.89 -34.68
CA THR A 515 -18.34 -17.56 -35.69
C THR A 515 -18.91 -17.64 -37.10
N SER A 516 -18.37 -16.85 -38.01
CA SER A 516 -18.62 -16.93 -39.44
C SER A 516 -17.34 -16.63 -40.21
N VAL A 517 -17.02 -17.43 -41.20
CA VAL A 517 -15.89 -17.15 -42.09
C VAL A 517 -16.38 -16.24 -43.20
N VAL A 518 -15.79 -15.05 -43.33
CA VAL A 518 -15.97 -14.20 -44.51
C VAL A 518 -14.86 -14.52 -45.51
N THR A 519 -15.23 -14.87 -46.71
CA THR A 519 -14.32 -15.14 -47.85
C THR A 519 -14.40 -14.00 -48.85
N PHE A 520 -13.26 -13.35 -49.10
CA PHE A 520 -13.11 -12.35 -50.15
C PHE A 520 -12.53 -13.01 -51.39
N THR A 521 -13.20 -12.84 -52.53
CA THR A 521 -12.75 -13.35 -53.84
C THR A 521 -12.43 -12.17 -54.75
N ALA A 522 -11.18 -12.07 -55.17
CA ALA A 522 -10.70 -11.06 -56.08
C ALA A 522 -10.71 -11.59 -57.51
N SER A 523 -11.37 -10.92 -58.44
CA SER A 523 -11.25 -11.23 -59.87
C SER A 523 -9.82 -10.98 -60.35
N SER A 524 -9.46 -11.50 -61.52
CA SER A 524 -8.17 -11.25 -62.17
C SER A 524 -7.93 -9.77 -62.54
N THR A 525 -9.00 -8.96 -62.54
CA THR A 525 -8.98 -7.52 -62.83
C THR A 525 -9.36 -6.67 -61.61
N ALA A 526 -9.40 -7.25 -60.43
CA ALA A 526 -9.75 -6.51 -59.22
C ALA A 526 -8.77 -5.33 -58.98
N THR A 527 -9.31 -4.23 -58.54
CA THR A 527 -8.47 -3.03 -58.25
C THR A 527 -7.47 -3.36 -57.11
N THR A 528 -6.18 -3.19 -57.42
CA THR A 528 -5.10 -3.39 -56.45
C THR A 528 -5.03 -2.25 -55.43
N GLY A 529 -4.55 -2.55 -54.23
CA GLY A 529 -4.40 -1.58 -53.15
C GLY A 529 -5.02 -2.08 -51.83
N THR A 530 -4.95 -1.30 -50.78
CA THR A 530 -5.45 -1.63 -49.44
C THR A 530 -6.74 -0.85 -49.19
N SER A 531 -7.77 -1.54 -48.70
CA SER A 531 -9.05 -0.98 -48.30
C SER A 531 -9.48 -1.51 -46.94
N THR A 532 -10.03 -0.65 -46.08
CA THR A 532 -10.63 -1.06 -44.82
C THR A 532 -12.05 -1.52 -45.05
N ILE A 533 -12.33 -2.79 -44.86
CA ILE A 533 -13.64 -3.38 -44.95
C ILE A 533 -14.27 -3.44 -43.55
N THR A 534 -15.37 -2.74 -43.35
CA THR A 534 -16.15 -2.80 -42.13
C THR A 534 -17.14 -3.95 -42.21
N ILE A 535 -17.07 -4.86 -41.25
CA ILE A 535 -18.08 -5.90 -41.04
C ILE A 535 -19.01 -5.43 -39.95
N THR A 536 -20.28 -5.33 -40.25
CA THR A 536 -21.35 -4.94 -39.33
C THR A 536 -22.18 -6.17 -38.99
N GLY A 537 -22.36 -6.40 -37.68
CA GLY A 537 -23.25 -7.41 -37.14
C GLY A 537 -24.45 -6.78 -36.47
N THR A 538 -25.63 -7.25 -36.78
CA THR A 538 -26.89 -6.75 -36.23
C THR A 538 -27.71 -7.86 -35.62
N SER A 539 -28.33 -7.56 -34.43
CA SER A 539 -29.27 -8.46 -33.77
C SER A 539 -30.34 -7.62 -33.06
N GLY A 540 -31.56 -7.61 -33.62
CA GLY A 540 -32.58 -6.68 -33.14
C GLY A 540 -32.14 -5.22 -33.28
N THR A 541 -32.10 -4.49 -32.17
CA THR A 541 -31.64 -3.09 -32.13
C THR A 541 -30.12 -2.97 -31.90
N LEU A 542 -29.43 -4.06 -31.58
CA LEU A 542 -27.99 -4.04 -31.38
C LEU A 542 -27.26 -4.05 -32.72
N SER A 543 -26.21 -3.22 -32.79
CA SER A 543 -25.34 -3.14 -33.98
C SER A 543 -23.91 -2.88 -33.53
N HIS A 544 -23.00 -3.74 -33.95
CA HIS A 544 -21.57 -3.63 -33.66
C HIS A 544 -20.75 -3.88 -34.91
N THR A 545 -19.52 -3.39 -34.93
CA THR A 545 -18.64 -3.49 -36.09
C THR A 545 -17.26 -4.02 -35.70
N THR A 546 -16.62 -4.66 -36.69
CA THR A 546 -15.19 -4.92 -36.72
C THR A 546 -14.64 -4.59 -38.11
N THR A 547 -13.33 -4.46 -38.25
CA THR A 547 -12.71 -4.09 -39.50
C THR A 547 -11.70 -5.13 -39.98
N ILE A 548 -11.55 -5.26 -41.29
CA ILE A 548 -10.51 -6.05 -41.94
C ILE A 548 -9.75 -5.14 -42.90
N SER A 549 -8.44 -5.04 -42.76
CA SER A 549 -7.57 -4.39 -43.74
C SER A 549 -7.33 -5.34 -44.91
N LEU A 550 -8.09 -5.19 -45.99
CA LEU A 550 -7.99 -6.03 -47.18
C LEU A 550 -7.03 -5.41 -48.21
N THR A 551 -5.95 -6.09 -48.51
CA THR A 551 -4.99 -5.70 -49.53
C THR A 551 -5.18 -6.60 -50.78
N ILE A 552 -5.50 -6.02 -51.90
CA ILE A 552 -5.50 -6.74 -53.20
C ILE A 552 -4.13 -6.51 -53.85
N SER A 553 -3.38 -7.57 -54.03
CA SER A 553 -2.09 -7.54 -54.73
C SER A 553 -2.23 -8.06 -56.18
N SER A 554 -1.36 -7.59 -57.06
CA SER A 554 -1.33 -8.08 -58.44
C SER A 554 -1.08 -9.59 -58.48
N ALA A 555 -1.54 -10.23 -59.51
CA ALA A 555 -1.17 -11.61 -59.80
C ALA A 555 0.37 -11.71 -59.92
N SER A 556 0.94 -12.79 -59.42
CA SER A 556 2.38 -13.02 -59.57
C SER A 556 2.73 -13.11 -61.07
N ALA A 557 3.68 -12.32 -61.52
CA ALA A 557 4.25 -12.51 -62.84
C ALA A 557 4.85 -13.91 -62.98
N THR A 558 4.53 -14.61 -64.04
CA THR A 558 5.12 -15.90 -64.34
C THR A 558 6.28 -15.65 -65.31
N GLN A 559 7.47 -16.13 -64.97
CA GLN A 559 8.61 -16.10 -65.90
C GLN A 559 8.37 -17.18 -66.97
N LEU A 560 8.28 -16.73 -68.23
CA LEU A 560 8.05 -17.60 -69.39
C LEU A 560 9.30 -17.96 -70.14
N ILE A 561 10.35 -17.07 -70.08
CA ILE A 561 11.67 -17.34 -70.69
C ILE A 561 12.35 -18.39 -69.82
N GLY A 562 12.71 -19.51 -70.42
CA GLY A 562 13.51 -20.53 -69.77
C GLY A 562 15.01 -20.11 -69.81
N ASN A 563 15.75 -20.42 -68.73
CA ASN A 563 17.15 -20.02 -68.58
C ASN A 563 17.39 -18.51 -68.91
N PRO A 564 16.70 -17.58 -68.28
CA PRO A 564 16.70 -16.15 -68.66
C PRO A 564 18.04 -15.47 -68.38
N GLY A 565 18.91 -16.04 -67.56
CA GLY A 565 20.27 -15.55 -67.27
C GLY A 565 21.38 -16.32 -67.96
N PHE A 566 21.01 -17.21 -68.89
CA PHE A 566 21.96 -18.08 -69.63
C PHE A 566 22.81 -19.05 -68.77
N GLU A 567 22.48 -19.21 -67.49
CA GLU A 567 23.25 -19.91 -66.47
C GLU A 567 23.45 -21.43 -66.75
N ASN A 568 22.80 -21.99 -67.78
CA ASN A 568 23.11 -23.35 -68.26
C ASN A 568 24.46 -23.41 -68.97
N GLY A 569 25.10 -22.28 -69.19
CA GLY A 569 26.38 -22.16 -69.92
C GLY A 569 26.28 -22.69 -71.33
N THR A 570 27.24 -23.42 -71.80
CA THR A 570 27.29 -24.02 -73.14
C THR A 570 26.16 -25.03 -73.43
N ALA A 571 25.41 -25.49 -72.40
CA ALA A 571 24.17 -26.22 -72.59
C ALA A 571 22.99 -25.26 -72.86
N THR A 572 22.89 -24.75 -74.04
CA THR A 572 22.11 -23.57 -74.43
C THR A 572 20.58 -23.70 -74.28
N ALA A 573 20.05 -24.89 -74.31
CA ALA A 573 18.59 -25.09 -74.23
C ALA A 573 17.96 -24.39 -72.99
N PRO A 574 16.81 -23.75 -73.09
CA PRO A 574 15.88 -23.77 -74.26
C PRO A 574 16.16 -22.69 -75.32
N TRP A 575 17.28 -21.99 -75.28
CA TRP A 575 17.70 -21.03 -76.29
C TRP A 575 18.24 -21.73 -77.54
N SER A 576 17.91 -21.21 -78.72
CA SER A 576 18.54 -21.49 -79.96
C SER A 576 19.43 -20.31 -80.30
N LEU A 577 20.76 -20.60 -80.33
CA LEU A 577 21.81 -19.54 -80.38
C LEU A 577 22.76 -19.84 -81.51
N THR A 578 23.35 -18.78 -82.09
CA THR A 578 24.59 -18.87 -82.87
C THR A 578 25.71 -19.44 -81.98
N ALA A 579 26.56 -20.30 -82.56
CA ALA A 579 27.67 -20.89 -81.76
C ALA A 579 28.64 -19.84 -81.28
N GLY A 580 28.95 -19.87 -79.98
CA GLY A 580 29.91 -18.94 -79.35
C GLY A 580 29.24 -17.75 -78.67
N VAL A 581 27.95 -17.50 -78.87
CA VAL A 581 27.21 -16.39 -78.24
C VAL A 581 27.20 -16.47 -76.73
N ILE A 582 27.08 -17.64 -76.13
CA ILE A 582 27.12 -17.80 -74.68
C ILE A 582 28.57 -17.88 -74.19
N ASN A 583 28.90 -17.00 -73.28
CA ASN A 583 30.22 -16.96 -72.65
C ASN A 583 30.18 -16.59 -71.17
N ASN A 584 31.32 -16.70 -70.51
CA ASN A 584 31.53 -16.34 -69.11
C ASN A 584 32.83 -15.52 -68.97
N SER A 585 33.11 -14.69 -69.92
CA SER A 585 34.31 -13.85 -69.95
C SER A 585 34.34 -12.87 -68.79
N THR A 586 35.45 -12.76 -68.13
CA THR A 586 35.66 -11.74 -67.10
C THR A 586 36.01 -10.37 -67.69
N ALA A 587 36.25 -10.30 -68.99
CA ALA A 587 36.52 -9.01 -69.67
C ALA A 587 35.23 -8.21 -69.83
N GLU A 588 34.09 -8.90 -70.06
CA GLU A 588 32.73 -8.36 -70.08
C GLU A 588 31.91 -9.20 -69.14
N PRO A 589 31.88 -8.83 -67.85
CA PRO A 589 31.17 -9.63 -66.86
C PRO A 589 29.64 -9.56 -67.04
N PRO A 590 28.88 -10.64 -66.84
CA PRO A 590 27.43 -10.68 -66.94
C PRO A 590 26.77 -9.70 -65.99
N HIS A 591 25.61 -9.17 -66.33
CA HIS A 591 24.79 -8.33 -65.41
C HIS A 591 24.51 -9.02 -64.07
N SER A 592 24.23 -10.32 -64.10
CA SER A 592 24.03 -11.16 -62.94
C SER A 592 24.33 -12.61 -63.25
N GLY A 593 24.74 -13.40 -62.25
CA GLY A 593 25.10 -14.80 -62.46
C GLY A 593 26.53 -14.97 -62.95
N ALA A 594 26.78 -16.00 -63.75
CA ALA A 594 28.11 -16.38 -64.25
C ALA A 594 28.25 -16.41 -65.78
N TRP A 595 27.10 -16.28 -66.49
CA TRP A 595 27.04 -16.41 -67.92
C TRP A 595 26.16 -15.30 -68.53
N ASP A 596 26.47 -14.90 -69.75
CA ASP A 596 25.70 -13.98 -70.59
C ASP A 596 25.64 -14.39 -72.03
N ALA A 597 24.90 -13.62 -72.82
CA ALA A 597 24.90 -13.72 -74.25
C ALA A 597 25.72 -12.53 -74.81
N TRP A 598 26.84 -12.83 -75.38
CA TRP A 598 27.70 -11.86 -76.04
C TRP A 598 27.55 -12.03 -77.54
N GLU A 599 26.91 -11.06 -78.17
CA GLU A 599 26.65 -11.06 -79.61
C GLU A 599 27.61 -10.11 -80.31
N ASP A 600 28.20 -10.56 -81.46
CA ASP A 600 29.12 -9.83 -82.26
C ASP A 600 30.56 -9.75 -81.69
N GLY A 601 31.41 -8.84 -82.18
CA GLY A 601 32.81 -8.68 -81.72
C GLY A 601 33.85 -9.38 -82.63
N TYR A 602 33.47 -9.87 -83.76
CA TYR A 602 34.33 -10.67 -84.63
C TYR A 602 35.20 -9.82 -85.61
N GLY A 603 34.96 -8.51 -85.72
CA GLY A 603 35.69 -7.61 -86.61
C GLY A 603 35.47 -7.84 -88.15
N THR A 604 34.44 -8.67 -88.46
CA THR A 604 34.01 -8.94 -89.85
C THR A 604 32.47 -9.01 -89.85
N THR A 605 31.81 -8.82 -91.00
CA THR A 605 30.37 -8.94 -91.12
C THR A 605 29.91 -10.30 -90.65
N HIS A 606 29.15 -10.30 -89.63
CA HIS A 606 28.59 -11.51 -88.92
C HIS A 606 27.16 -11.23 -88.54
N THR A 607 26.42 -12.28 -88.16
CA THR A 607 25.07 -12.16 -87.60
C THR A 607 24.89 -13.25 -86.57
N ASP A 608 24.73 -12.84 -85.32
CA ASP A 608 24.37 -13.68 -84.20
C ASP A 608 22.89 -13.65 -83.93
N THR A 609 22.40 -14.70 -83.34
CA THR A 609 21.01 -14.81 -82.98
C THR A 609 20.83 -15.55 -81.64
N ALA A 610 20.00 -15.01 -80.80
CA ALA A 610 19.50 -15.67 -79.57
C ALA A 610 17.98 -15.73 -79.65
N THR A 611 17.41 -16.94 -79.81
CA THR A 611 15.97 -17.10 -79.92
C THR A 611 15.42 -18.14 -78.97
N GLN A 612 14.20 -17.90 -78.48
CA GLN A 612 13.49 -18.86 -77.66
C GLN A 612 11.98 -18.79 -77.99
N THR A 613 11.38 -19.96 -78.09
CA THR A 613 9.93 -20.04 -78.26
C THR A 613 9.25 -20.10 -76.87
N VAL A 614 8.34 -19.16 -76.68
CA VAL A 614 7.51 -19.10 -75.44
C VAL A 614 6.05 -18.96 -75.79
N THR A 615 5.18 -19.48 -74.93
CA THR A 615 3.74 -19.30 -75.08
C THR A 615 3.25 -18.30 -74.06
N ILE A 616 2.74 -17.17 -74.50
CA ILE A 616 2.05 -16.20 -73.59
C ILE A 616 0.62 -16.67 -73.45
N PRO A 617 0.15 -17.00 -72.21
CA PRO A 617 -1.24 -17.48 -72.02
C PRO A 617 -2.27 -16.50 -72.58
N SER A 618 -3.30 -17.03 -73.23
CA SER A 618 -4.40 -16.17 -73.73
C SER A 618 -5.13 -15.36 -72.68
N THR A 619 -5.08 -15.84 -71.44
CA THR A 619 -5.62 -15.18 -70.22
C THR A 619 -4.71 -14.09 -69.66
N ALA A 620 -3.51 -13.91 -70.17
CA ALA A 620 -2.58 -12.92 -69.66
C ALA A 620 -3.17 -11.49 -69.79
N THR A 621 -3.07 -10.72 -68.71
CA THR A 621 -3.49 -9.31 -68.66
C THR A 621 -2.31 -8.35 -68.85
N SER A 622 -1.11 -8.84 -68.69
CA SER A 622 0.14 -8.17 -69.01
C SER A 622 1.20 -9.19 -69.42
N ALA A 623 2.06 -8.83 -70.35
CA ALA A 623 3.22 -9.60 -70.72
C ALA A 623 4.31 -8.62 -71.18
N ASN A 624 5.47 -8.64 -70.53
CA ASN A 624 6.58 -7.80 -70.87
C ASN A 624 7.80 -8.66 -71.11
N LEU A 625 8.53 -8.37 -72.17
CA LEU A 625 9.90 -8.83 -72.38
C LEU A 625 10.84 -7.82 -71.72
N THR A 626 11.62 -8.25 -70.75
CA THR A 626 12.60 -7.41 -70.09
C THR A 626 13.97 -8.06 -70.15
N PHE A 627 14.98 -7.28 -70.43
CA PHE A 627 16.35 -7.74 -70.46
C PHE A 627 17.31 -6.59 -70.09
N TRP A 628 18.53 -6.94 -69.79
CA TRP A 628 19.61 -6.00 -69.58
C TRP A 628 20.55 -6.07 -70.81
N LEU A 629 20.89 -4.90 -71.37
CA LEU A 629 21.77 -4.77 -72.49
C LEU A 629 22.93 -3.88 -72.13
N HIS A 630 24.15 -4.34 -72.40
CA HIS A 630 25.37 -3.54 -72.43
C HIS A 630 25.86 -3.49 -73.86
N ILE A 631 26.17 -2.34 -74.36
CA ILE A 631 26.78 -2.12 -75.69
C ILE A 631 28.14 -1.49 -75.49
N ASP A 632 29.15 -2.27 -75.72
CA ASP A 632 30.51 -1.78 -75.84
C ASP A 632 30.89 -1.53 -77.30
N THR A 633 31.66 -0.50 -77.57
CA THR A 633 32.08 -0.15 -78.97
C THR A 633 33.37 0.57 -78.96
N ALA A 634 34.22 0.23 -79.87
CA ALA A 634 35.46 0.96 -80.20
C ALA A 634 35.24 2.07 -81.22
N GLU A 635 34.03 2.21 -81.79
CA GLU A 635 33.74 3.22 -82.78
C GLU A 635 33.53 4.60 -82.19
N THR A 636 34.08 5.60 -82.80
CA THR A 636 33.99 6.96 -82.31
C THR A 636 32.96 7.83 -83.04
N THR A 637 32.16 7.22 -83.89
CA THR A 637 31.12 7.95 -84.63
C THR A 637 29.89 8.18 -83.74
N THR A 638 29.29 9.33 -83.89
CA THR A 638 28.04 9.67 -83.17
C THR A 638 26.81 9.70 -84.08
N THR A 639 26.99 9.35 -85.37
CA THR A 639 25.95 9.50 -86.38
C THR A 639 25.71 8.27 -87.25
N THR A 640 26.69 7.37 -87.33
CA THR A 640 26.59 6.17 -88.22
C THR A 640 26.45 4.92 -87.33
N ALA A 641 25.36 4.20 -87.53
CA ALA A 641 25.19 2.88 -86.94
C ALA A 641 25.91 1.86 -87.81
N PHE A 642 26.85 1.14 -87.24
CA PHE A 642 27.57 0.07 -87.94
C PHE A 642 26.95 -1.29 -87.55
N ASP A 643 27.00 -1.63 -86.31
CA ASP A 643 26.45 -2.87 -85.75
C ASP A 643 25.08 -2.65 -85.21
N THR A 644 24.16 -3.58 -85.41
CA THR A 644 22.77 -3.41 -84.91
C THR A 644 22.25 -4.68 -84.27
N LEU A 645 21.81 -4.51 -83.02
CA LEU A 645 20.98 -5.51 -82.34
C LEU A 645 19.50 -5.20 -82.56
N ARG A 646 18.72 -6.21 -82.93
CA ARG A 646 17.27 -6.11 -83.10
C ARG A 646 16.55 -7.08 -82.16
N VAL A 647 15.69 -6.53 -81.35
CA VAL A 647 14.79 -7.34 -80.51
C VAL A 647 13.52 -7.53 -81.28
N GLN A 648 13.16 -8.77 -81.56
CA GLN A 648 12.08 -9.07 -82.51
C GLN A 648 11.18 -10.16 -81.92
N VAL A 649 9.87 -10.07 -82.24
CA VAL A 649 8.90 -11.17 -82.06
C VAL A 649 8.70 -11.82 -83.45
N LEU A 650 8.89 -13.14 -83.50
CA LEU A 650 8.72 -13.94 -84.67
C LEU A 650 7.54 -14.92 -84.51
N ASN A 651 6.94 -15.33 -85.55
CA ASN A 651 6.04 -16.48 -85.55
C ASN A 651 6.85 -17.81 -85.52
N THR A 652 6.19 -18.93 -85.38
CA THR A 652 6.82 -20.25 -85.32
C THR A 652 7.52 -20.68 -86.64
N SER A 653 7.24 -20.00 -87.77
CA SER A 653 7.96 -20.19 -89.00
C SER A 653 9.16 -19.28 -89.16
N GLY A 654 9.52 -18.44 -88.18
CA GLY A 654 10.67 -17.51 -88.24
C GLY A 654 10.35 -16.16 -88.94
N THR A 655 9.11 -15.86 -89.26
CA THR A 655 8.73 -14.58 -89.83
C THR A 655 8.61 -13.52 -88.75
N VAL A 656 9.23 -12.34 -88.96
CA VAL A 656 9.14 -11.22 -88.05
C VAL A 656 7.74 -10.67 -87.95
N LEU A 657 7.12 -10.74 -86.81
CA LEU A 657 5.83 -10.12 -86.50
C LEU A 657 5.97 -8.67 -86.01
N ALA A 658 7.01 -8.40 -85.28
CA ALA A 658 7.32 -7.05 -84.81
C ALA A 658 8.84 -6.91 -84.43
N THR A 659 9.36 -5.74 -84.73
CA THR A 659 10.67 -5.30 -84.14
C THR A 659 10.31 -4.41 -82.95
N LEU A 660 10.69 -4.85 -81.73
CA LEU A 660 10.40 -4.16 -80.48
C LEU A 660 11.41 -3.05 -80.18
N GLY A 661 12.67 -3.29 -80.55
CA GLY A 661 13.75 -2.36 -80.41
C GLY A 661 14.90 -2.60 -81.41
N THR A 662 15.61 -1.56 -81.76
CA THR A 662 16.85 -1.62 -82.52
C THR A 662 17.88 -0.79 -81.81
N PHE A 663 19.01 -1.39 -81.51
CA PHE A 663 20.14 -0.79 -80.83
C PHE A 663 21.37 -0.86 -81.73
N SER A 664 22.35 0.03 -81.52
CA SER A 664 23.57 0.05 -82.28
C SER A 664 24.71 0.60 -81.44
N ASN A 665 25.92 0.66 -81.97
CA ASN A 665 27.02 1.40 -81.41
C ASN A 665 26.69 2.81 -80.92
N LEU A 666 25.68 3.45 -81.49
CA LEU A 666 25.18 4.76 -81.06
C LEU A 666 24.43 4.74 -79.74
N ASN A 667 24.05 3.57 -79.23
CA ASN A 667 23.35 3.38 -77.96
C ASN A 667 24.31 2.87 -76.86
N HIS A 668 25.64 2.95 -77.07
CA HIS A 668 26.60 2.55 -76.07
C HIS A 668 26.37 3.31 -74.77
N ALA A 669 26.55 2.65 -73.65
CA ALA A 669 26.39 3.20 -72.30
C ALA A 669 27.37 2.53 -71.34
N ALA A 670 27.81 3.26 -70.30
CA ALA A 670 28.60 2.67 -69.24
C ALA A 670 27.78 1.65 -68.45
N GLY A 671 28.00 0.36 -68.71
CA GLY A 671 27.33 -0.78 -68.06
C GLY A 671 25.94 -1.07 -68.60
N TYR A 672 25.28 -2.06 -67.95
CA TYR A 672 24.03 -2.61 -68.38
C TYR A 672 22.84 -1.63 -68.23
N GLN A 673 22.02 -1.54 -69.29
CA GLN A 673 20.78 -0.76 -69.32
C GLN A 673 19.60 -1.72 -69.39
N GLN A 674 18.55 -1.52 -68.56
CA GLN A 674 17.35 -2.33 -68.61
C GLN A 674 16.39 -1.84 -69.69
N HIS A 675 15.93 -2.75 -70.52
CA HIS A 675 14.91 -2.53 -71.52
C HIS A 675 13.66 -3.35 -71.24
N SER A 676 12.48 -2.80 -71.53
CA SER A 676 11.20 -3.46 -71.30
C SER A 676 10.24 -3.14 -72.43
N PHE A 677 9.68 -4.16 -73.03
CA PHE A 677 8.72 -4.08 -74.15
C PHE A 677 7.48 -4.87 -73.84
N SER A 678 6.29 -4.28 -74.11
CA SER A 678 5.03 -5.04 -73.97
C SER A 678 4.91 -6.02 -75.15
N VAL A 679 4.70 -7.29 -74.84
CA VAL A 679 4.49 -8.37 -75.79
C VAL A 679 3.09 -8.99 -75.64
N LEU A 680 2.18 -8.31 -74.93
CA LEU A 680 0.83 -8.78 -74.64
C LEU A 680 0.01 -9.00 -75.92
N SER A 681 0.26 -8.22 -76.99
CA SER A 681 -0.46 -8.36 -78.30
C SER A 681 -0.17 -9.68 -79.00
N PHE A 682 0.87 -10.43 -78.54
CA PHE A 682 1.23 -11.73 -79.15
C PHE A 682 0.78 -12.93 -78.30
N LYS A 683 -0.20 -12.72 -77.36
CA LYS A 683 -0.74 -13.80 -76.55
C LYS A 683 -1.63 -14.72 -77.32
N GLY A 684 -1.65 -16.05 -77.01
CA GLY A 684 -2.55 -17.08 -77.62
C GLY A 684 -1.80 -18.18 -78.34
#